data_b33b52c16beca6a9bc04fd066314bf66
#
_entry.id   b33b52c16beca6a9bc04fd066314bf66
#
_cell.length_a   1.000
_cell.length_b   1.000
_cell.length_c   1.000
_cell.angle_alpha   90.00
_cell.angle_beta   90.00
_cell.angle_gamma   90.00
#
_symmetry.space_group_name_H-M   'P 1'
#
loop_
_entity.id
_entity.type
_entity.pdbx_description
1 polymer ?
#
loop_
_entity_poly.entity_id
_entity_poly.type
_entity_poly.pdbx_seq_one_letter_code
_entity_poly.pdbx_strand_id
1 'polypeptide(L)'
;MSDEIIINRDGVEQLPLRRFTEDAYLNYSMYVIMDRALPHISDGLKPVQRRIIYAMSDLGLNASAKYKKSARTVGDVLGKFHPHGDSACYEAMVLMAQPFSYRYPLVDGQGNWGAPDDPKSFAAMRYTEAKLSRFAEVLLNELGQGTVDWVPNFDGTLEEPSVLPARLPHILLNGVTGIAVGMATDIPPHNVRELANACAMLLDNSKAELSDVLAHVNGPDYPTEAEIITPKADIQKLYETGRGSIKMRAVYSEESGDVVITALPHQASGAKILEQIAAQMQAKKLPMVSDLRDESDHENPTRLVITPRSNRVDVTQLMQHLFATTDLEKNYRVNLNMIGLDGRPQVKDLRTILTEWLQYRKDTVTRRLQYRLDKVLARLHILEGLLIAFLNIDEVIEIIRTYDKPKPELMSRFGLSDKQAEAILELKLRHLAKLEEMKIKGEQDELAAERDKLQQLLGSDRRLKTLIKKEILADAEKYGDDRRSPIVERGEAKALSEKELVPAESVTVVLSEKGWARCAKGHDIDAEGLSYKAGDGYLSSAEGKSNQPAVFMDSSGRTFSCDAHGLPSARSQGEPLTGRFSIVGGESFQHAIMAQDDSKFLVGSDAGYGFVGTFKDMVSKNKAGKTYLSLPTAAKVMKPTPVTNPDTDWCLSISNEGRMLMFPLRDLPSLGKGKGNKLINIPSAKSQSREEYVKILTVVPDGAAIKVGAGKRNMTLSAEDLTHYQGERGRRGNKLPRGLQRVDTVEVVVADKDEAPEDLA
;
A
#
# COMPACT_ATOMS: atom_id res chain seq x y z
N MET A 1 32.94 37.85 23.27
CA MET A 1 32.60 38.88 22.28
C MET A 1 31.18 39.28 22.57
N SER A 2 30.97 40.58 22.89
CA SER A 2 29.70 41.11 23.35
C SER A 2 28.60 40.98 22.31
N ASP A 3 27.46 40.39 22.72
CA ASP A 3 26.23 40.30 21.92
C ASP A 3 25.48 41.65 21.84
N GLU A 4 26.16 42.77 21.94
CA GLU A 4 25.55 44.08 21.92
C GLU A 4 25.33 44.56 20.47
N ILE A 5 24.12 45.05 20.22
CA ILE A 5 23.76 45.79 19.02
C ILE A 5 24.56 47.08 19.01
N ILE A 6 25.49 47.28 18.06
CA ILE A 6 26.23 48.51 17.93
C ILE A 6 25.47 49.43 16.97
N ILE A 7 24.87 50.47 17.51
CA ILE A 7 24.26 51.54 16.67
C ILE A 7 25.38 52.53 16.35
N ASN A 8 25.72 52.64 15.09
CA ASN A 8 26.71 53.63 14.61
C ASN A 8 26.06 55.04 14.56
N ARG A 9 26.88 56.11 14.66
CA ARG A 9 26.44 57.50 14.59
C ARG A 9 25.63 57.88 13.34
N ASP A 10 25.70 57.05 12.29
CA ASP A 10 24.99 57.23 11.02
C ASP A 10 23.64 56.49 10.98
N GLY A 11 23.14 55.95 12.08
CA GLY A 11 21.85 55.22 12.13
C GLY A 11 21.89 53.81 11.53
N VAL A 12 23.08 53.25 11.31
CA VAL A 12 23.26 51.90 10.77
C VAL A 12 23.38 50.92 11.95
N GLU A 13 22.46 49.94 12.01
CA GLU A 13 22.56 48.83 12.93
C GLU A 13 23.58 47.78 12.45
N GLN A 14 24.52 47.40 13.27
CA GLN A 14 25.44 46.31 13.00
C GLN A 14 25.12 45.12 13.90
N LEU A 15 24.65 44.05 13.30
CA LEU A 15 24.36 42.77 13.96
C LEU A 15 25.38 41.72 13.50
N PRO A 16 25.95 40.92 14.44
CA PRO A 16 26.75 39.75 14.04
C PRO A 16 25.91 38.85 13.12
N LEU A 17 26.49 38.41 12.00
CA LEU A 17 25.82 37.57 11.00
C LEU A 17 25.19 36.31 11.64
N ARG A 18 25.87 35.71 12.60
CA ARG A 18 25.36 34.55 13.36
C ARG A 18 24.03 34.88 14.03
N ARG A 19 23.95 35.95 14.80
CA ARG A 19 22.73 36.35 15.54
C ARG A 19 21.61 36.69 14.56
N PHE A 20 21.90 37.44 13.51
CA PHE A 20 20.93 37.77 12.46
C PHE A 20 20.35 36.48 11.82
N THR A 21 21.24 35.51 11.51
CA THR A 21 20.83 34.26 10.88
C THR A 21 19.99 33.39 11.84
N GLU A 22 20.40 33.31 13.11
CA GLU A 22 19.66 32.55 14.14
C GLU A 22 18.25 33.15 14.36
N ASP A 23 18.15 34.46 14.54
CA ASP A 23 16.87 35.16 14.74
C ASP A 23 15.97 35.08 13.50
N ALA A 24 16.52 35.31 12.31
CA ALA A 24 15.80 35.23 11.05
C ALA A 24 15.28 33.80 10.79
N TYR A 25 16.11 32.78 11.05
CA TYR A 25 15.72 31.39 10.87
C TYR A 25 14.67 30.94 11.89
N LEU A 26 14.80 31.37 13.15
CA LEU A 26 13.81 31.10 14.20
C LEU A 26 12.47 31.71 13.84
N ASN A 27 12.43 33.01 13.46
CA ASN A 27 11.20 33.69 13.06
C ASN A 27 10.57 33.04 11.85
N TYR A 28 11.35 32.69 10.84
CA TYR A 28 10.86 31.97 9.65
C TYR A 28 10.31 30.60 10.04
N SER A 29 10.99 29.86 10.91
CA SER A 29 10.55 28.53 11.37
C SER A 29 9.23 28.62 12.12
N MET A 30 9.11 29.58 13.03
CA MET A 30 7.85 29.85 13.76
C MET A 30 6.70 30.18 12.80
N TYR A 31 6.94 31.09 11.85
CA TYR A 31 5.96 31.43 10.82
C TYR A 31 5.52 30.20 10.00
N VAL A 32 6.48 29.38 9.52
CA VAL A 32 6.15 28.19 8.72
C VAL A 32 5.36 27.16 9.53
N ILE A 33 5.65 27.02 10.82
CA ILE A 33 4.93 26.09 11.71
C ILE A 33 3.52 26.60 11.99
N MET A 34 3.41 27.84 12.47
CA MET A 34 2.16 28.40 13.04
C MET A 34 1.20 28.90 11.96
N ASP A 35 1.71 29.54 10.90
CA ASP A 35 0.90 30.30 9.95
C ASP A 35 0.93 29.75 8.51
N ARG A 36 1.49 28.57 8.28
CA ARG A 36 1.55 28.00 6.92
C ARG A 36 1.24 26.52 6.85
N ALA A 37 1.99 25.67 7.59
CA ALA A 37 2.06 24.24 7.32
C ALA A 37 1.12 23.39 8.17
N LEU A 38 0.91 23.74 9.44
CA LEU A 38 0.11 22.95 10.35
C LEU A 38 -1.35 23.45 10.41
N PRO A 39 -2.31 22.52 10.51
CA PRO A 39 -3.72 22.87 10.73
C PRO A 39 -3.97 23.18 12.21
N HIS A 40 -4.99 23.99 12.47
CA HIS A 40 -5.49 24.24 13.81
C HIS A 40 -6.56 23.20 14.18
N ILE A 41 -6.56 22.70 15.43
CA ILE A 41 -7.49 21.66 15.89
C ILE A 41 -8.96 22.08 15.77
N SER A 42 -9.26 23.35 15.93
CA SER A 42 -10.63 23.90 15.94
C SER A 42 -11.35 23.68 14.61
N ASP A 43 -10.74 24.04 13.50
CA ASP A 43 -11.36 23.98 12.16
C ASP A 43 -10.63 23.07 11.17
N GLY A 44 -9.48 22.53 11.54
CA GLY A 44 -8.71 21.61 10.71
C GLY A 44 -8.11 22.22 9.45
N LEU A 45 -8.05 23.55 9.37
CA LEU A 45 -7.60 24.26 8.19
C LEU A 45 -6.22 24.88 8.37
N LYS A 46 -5.46 24.90 7.28
CA LYS A 46 -4.30 25.79 7.15
C LYS A 46 -4.76 27.23 6.90
N PRO A 47 -3.97 28.25 7.25
CA PRO A 47 -4.35 29.65 7.04
C PRO A 47 -4.83 29.97 5.62
N VAL A 48 -4.14 29.50 4.59
CA VAL A 48 -4.56 29.73 3.19
C VAL A 48 -5.94 29.13 2.89
N GLN A 49 -6.22 27.94 3.39
CA GLN A 49 -7.52 27.25 3.19
C GLN A 49 -8.63 28.01 3.90
N ARG A 50 -8.41 28.43 5.15
CA ARG A 50 -9.36 29.25 5.93
C ARG A 50 -9.68 30.55 5.23
N ARG A 51 -8.67 31.26 4.72
CA ARG A 51 -8.81 32.51 3.99
C ARG A 51 -9.57 32.35 2.68
N ILE A 52 -9.35 31.26 1.95
CA ILE A 52 -10.13 30.94 0.72
C ILE A 52 -11.60 30.72 1.07
N ILE A 53 -11.91 29.86 2.05
CA ILE A 53 -13.29 29.56 2.45
C ILE A 53 -13.99 30.80 2.98
N TYR A 54 -13.29 31.60 3.79
CA TYR A 54 -13.84 32.86 4.31
C TYR A 54 -14.09 33.90 3.19
N ALA A 55 -13.13 34.11 2.29
CA ALA A 55 -13.28 35.02 1.16
C ALA A 55 -14.43 34.61 0.23
N MET A 56 -14.60 33.32 -0.04
CA MET A 56 -15.76 32.84 -0.81
C MET A 56 -17.08 33.10 -0.10
N SER A 57 -17.13 33.01 1.21
CA SER A 57 -18.30 33.35 2.03
C SER A 57 -18.58 34.85 2.01
N ASP A 58 -17.56 35.70 2.16
CA ASP A 58 -17.64 37.17 2.09
C ASP A 58 -18.13 37.64 0.72
N LEU A 59 -17.74 36.97 -0.37
CA LEU A 59 -18.22 37.20 -1.74
C LEU A 59 -19.63 36.66 -1.98
N GLY A 60 -20.28 36.05 -1.01
CA GLY A 60 -21.63 35.46 -1.15
C GLY A 60 -21.66 34.22 -2.05
N LEU A 61 -20.53 33.52 -2.24
CA LEU A 61 -20.41 32.31 -3.06
C LEU A 61 -20.84 31.06 -2.29
N ASN A 62 -22.00 31.09 -1.64
CA ASN A 62 -22.54 29.92 -0.93
C ASN A 62 -23.00 28.82 -1.90
N ALA A 63 -23.37 27.65 -1.38
CA ALA A 63 -23.76 26.49 -2.18
C ALA A 63 -24.91 26.73 -3.17
N SER A 64 -25.82 27.67 -2.86
CA SER A 64 -26.96 28.06 -3.74
C SER A 64 -26.61 29.15 -4.75
N ALA A 65 -25.43 29.76 -4.63
CA ALA A 65 -25.02 30.85 -5.51
C ALA A 65 -24.67 30.34 -6.92
N LYS A 66 -24.62 31.25 -7.88
CA LYS A 66 -24.08 30.97 -9.21
C LYS A 66 -22.55 30.87 -9.14
N TYR A 67 -21.97 29.99 -9.94
CA TYR A 67 -20.52 29.88 -10.10
C TYR A 67 -19.92 31.22 -10.54
N LYS A 68 -18.71 31.49 -10.06
CA LYS A 68 -17.91 32.66 -10.46
C LYS A 68 -16.52 32.20 -10.84
N LYS A 69 -15.86 32.93 -11.73
CA LYS A 69 -14.45 32.63 -12.14
C LYS A 69 -13.55 32.52 -10.92
N SER A 70 -12.77 31.45 -10.88
CA SER A 70 -11.82 31.17 -9.79
C SER A 70 -10.83 32.30 -9.58
N ALA A 71 -10.43 32.97 -10.67
CA ALA A 71 -9.55 34.14 -10.63
C ALA A 71 -10.09 35.29 -9.75
N ARG A 72 -11.42 35.44 -9.64
CA ARG A 72 -12.01 36.42 -8.73
C ARG A 72 -11.78 36.07 -7.27
N THR A 73 -12.04 34.83 -6.90
CA THR A 73 -11.80 34.37 -5.53
C THR A 73 -10.33 34.48 -5.15
N VAL A 74 -9.43 34.03 -6.03
CA VAL A 74 -7.99 34.12 -5.82
C VAL A 74 -7.56 35.58 -5.66
N GLY A 75 -8.06 36.49 -6.52
CA GLY A 75 -7.77 37.92 -6.44
C GLY A 75 -8.21 38.56 -5.13
N ASP A 76 -9.43 38.24 -4.64
CA ASP A 76 -9.91 38.73 -3.35
C ASP A 76 -9.09 38.16 -2.16
N VAL A 77 -8.74 36.90 -2.20
CA VAL A 77 -7.90 36.28 -1.16
C VAL A 77 -6.54 36.94 -1.05
N LEU A 78 -5.88 37.18 -2.19
CA LEU A 78 -4.54 37.80 -2.24
C LEU A 78 -4.63 39.28 -1.82
N GLY A 79 -5.63 40.00 -2.32
CA GLY A 79 -5.76 41.42 -2.06
C GLY A 79 -6.20 41.77 -0.64
N LYS A 80 -6.97 40.88 0.03
CA LYS A 80 -7.55 41.15 1.33
C LYS A 80 -6.89 40.42 2.49
N PHE A 81 -6.46 39.14 2.31
CA PHE A 81 -6.16 38.30 3.44
C PHE A 81 -4.80 37.54 3.34
N HIS A 82 -4.32 37.20 2.14
CA HIS A 82 -3.19 36.27 1.99
C HIS A 82 -2.16 36.78 0.97
N PRO A 83 -1.17 37.61 1.37
CA PRO A 83 -0.22 38.27 0.48
C PRO A 83 0.88 37.31 0.01
N HIS A 84 0.53 36.24 -0.71
CA HIS A 84 1.43 35.22 -1.23
C HIS A 84 1.16 34.93 -2.72
N GLY A 85 1.85 33.95 -3.32
CA GLY A 85 1.69 33.64 -4.74
C GLY A 85 0.29 33.14 -5.11
N ASP A 86 -0.25 33.64 -6.22
CA ASP A 86 -1.55 33.30 -6.78
C ASP A 86 -1.66 31.81 -7.11
N SER A 87 -0.60 31.23 -7.67
CA SER A 87 -0.54 29.80 -8.02
C SER A 87 -0.72 28.91 -6.79
N ALA A 88 -0.06 29.20 -5.67
CA ALA A 88 -0.19 28.42 -4.43
C ALA A 88 -1.59 28.53 -3.83
N CYS A 89 -2.20 29.73 -3.88
CA CYS A 89 -3.57 29.94 -3.46
C CYS A 89 -4.55 29.13 -4.33
N TYR A 90 -4.40 29.22 -5.65
CA TYR A 90 -5.25 28.48 -6.57
C TYR A 90 -5.07 26.95 -6.44
N GLU A 91 -3.85 26.44 -6.30
CA GLU A 91 -3.60 25.01 -6.05
C GLU A 91 -4.30 24.53 -4.77
N ALA A 92 -4.26 25.30 -3.69
CA ALA A 92 -4.99 24.97 -2.45
C ALA A 92 -6.51 24.91 -2.70
N MET A 93 -7.05 25.84 -3.49
CA MET A 93 -8.46 25.85 -3.87
C MET A 93 -8.82 24.64 -4.74
N VAL A 94 -7.95 24.25 -5.68
CA VAL A 94 -8.12 23.08 -6.54
C VAL A 94 -8.21 21.81 -5.69
N LEU A 95 -7.29 21.60 -4.77
CA LEU A 95 -7.32 20.43 -3.89
C LEU A 95 -8.62 20.32 -3.08
N MET A 96 -9.14 21.45 -2.58
CA MET A 96 -10.41 21.48 -1.85
C MET A 96 -11.64 21.19 -2.72
N ALA A 97 -11.52 21.26 -4.05
CA ALA A 97 -12.59 20.96 -5.00
C ALA A 97 -12.53 19.52 -5.56
N GLN A 98 -11.40 18.82 -5.41
CA GLN A 98 -11.20 17.49 -5.98
C GLN A 98 -11.83 16.41 -5.11
N PRO A 99 -12.85 15.66 -5.59
CA PRO A 99 -13.51 14.60 -4.81
C PRO A 99 -12.63 13.35 -4.62
N PHE A 100 -11.55 13.22 -5.38
CA PHE A 100 -10.54 12.17 -5.24
C PHE A 100 -9.37 12.57 -4.33
N SER A 101 -9.26 13.86 -3.95
CA SER A 101 -8.26 14.37 -3.00
C SER A 101 -8.86 14.62 -1.62
N TYR A 102 -10.08 15.13 -1.56
CA TYR A 102 -10.83 15.44 -0.34
C TYR A 102 -11.96 14.45 -0.13
N ARG A 103 -12.07 13.89 1.07
CA ARG A 103 -13.17 12.98 1.42
C ARG A 103 -14.52 13.71 1.41
N TYR A 104 -14.52 15.00 1.83
CA TYR A 104 -15.64 15.93 1.84
C TYR A 104 -15.20 17.26 1.24
N PRO A 105 -15.30 17.45 -0.10
CA PRO A 105 -14.88 18.68 -0.75
C PRO A 105 -15.55 19.92 -0.18
N LEU A 106 -14.78 21.01 -0.02
CA LEU A 106 -15.26 22.31 0.48
C LEU A 106 -15.61 23.28 -0.63
N VAL A 107 -15.04 23.09 -1.81
CA VAL A 107 -15.28 23.88 -3.01
C VAL A 107 -16.03 23.02 -4.02
N ASP A 108 -17.03 23.61 -4.66
CA ASP A 108 -17.76 23.04 -5.80
C ASP A 108 -17.26 23.75 -7.06
N GLY A 109 -16.58 23.00 -7.92
CA GLY A 109 -15.89 23.51 -9.11
C GLY A 109 -16.57 23.13 -10.40
N GLN A 110 -16.57 24.05 -11.39
CA GLN A 110 -17.01 23.82 -12.75
C GLN A 110 -15.85 24.04 -13.72
N GLY A 111 -15.64 23.10 -14.64
CA GLY A 111 -14.52 23.09 -15.58
C GLY A 111 -13.52 21.96 -15.26
N ASN A 112 -12.29 22.07 -15.75
CA ASN A 112 -11.24 21.09 -15.49
C ASN A 112 -10.50 21.41 -14.17
N TRP A 113 -10.73 20.60 -13.17
CA TRP A 113 -10.10 20.67 -11.85
C TRP A 113 -9.10 19.54 -11.60
N GLY A 114 -8.56 18.92 -12.67
CA GLY A 114 -7.67 17.77 -12.61
C GLY A 114 -8.42 16.44 -12.67
N ALA A 115 -7.67 15.37 -12.73
CA ALA A 115 -8.17 14.00 -12.76
C ALA A 115 -7.44 13.14 -11.71
N PRO A 116 -7.99 11.99 -11.30
CA PRO A 116 -7.30 11.08 -10.38
C PRO A 116 -5.90 10.68 -10.84
N ASP A 117 -5.69 10.51 -12.16
CA ASP A 117 -4.41 10.14 -12.75
C ASP A 117 -3.39 11.27 -12.73
N ASP A 118 -3.86 12.49 -12.92
CA ASP A 118 -3.04 13.70 -12.87
C ASP A 118 -3.76 14.83 -12.11
N PRO A 119 -3.67 14.84 -10.77
CA PRO A 119 -4.30 15.86 -9.93
C PRO A 119 -3.81 17.28 -10.21
N LYS A 120 -2.66 17.44 -10.86
CA LYS A 120 -2.06 18.73 -11.17
C LYS A 120 -2.39 19.23 -12.58
N SER A 121 -3.02 18.44 -13.43
CA SER A 121 -3.45 18.81 -14.78
C SER A 121 -4.80 19.52 -14.77
N PHE A 122 -4.93 20.59 -13.99
CA PHE A 122 -6.10 21.44 -13.93
C PHE A 122 -5.95 22.68 -14.82
N ALA A 123 -7.09 23.22 -15.28
CA ALA A 123 -7.09 24.43 -16.11
C ALA A 123 -6.69 25.68 -15.30
N ALA A 124 -6.15 26.69 -15.95
CA ALA A 124 -5.83 27.95 -15.32
C ALA A 124 -7.10 28.63 -14.71
N MET A 125 -6.94 29.36 -13.62
CA MET A 125 -8.03 29.97 -12.84
C MET A 125 -8.98 30.89 -13.63
N ARG A 126 -8.55 31.38 -14.81
CA ARG A 126 -9.40 32.19 -15.71
C ARG A 126 -10.46 31.35 -16.45
N TYR A 127 -10.25 30.03 -16.55
CA TYR A 127 -11.17 29.11 -17.24
C TYR A 127 -12.11 28.40 -16.28
N THR A 128 -11.66 28.10 -15.05
CA THR A 128 -12.48 27.43 -14.04
C THR A 128 -13.41 28.38 -13.32
N GLU A 129 -14.51 27.84 -12.82
CA GLU A 129 -15.48 28.54 -11.99
C GLU A 129 -15.73 27.77 -10.71
N ALA A 130 -16.01 28.48 -9.61
CA ALA A 130 -16.19 27.88 -8.31
C ALA A 130 -17.24 28.58 -7.46
N LYS A 131 -17.76 27.83 -6.50
CA LYS A 131 -18.57 28.27 -5.35
C LYS A 131 -18.28 27.35 -4.17
N LEU A 132 -18.78 27.66 -2.99
CA LEU A 132 -18.70 26.77 -1.84
C LEU A 132 -19.59 25.54 -2.04
N SER A 133 -19.12 24.39 -1.58
CA SER A 133 -19.92 23.18 -1.51
C SER A 133 -20.95 23.27 -0.38
N ARG A 134 -21.95 22.37 -0.37
CA ARG A 134 -22.88 22.25 0.77
C ARG A 134 -22.17 21.86 2.06
N PHE A 135 -21.09 21.09 1.97
CA PHE A 135 -20.33 20.67 3.15
C PHE A 135 -19.59 21.83 3.83
N ALA A 136 -19.22 22.87 3.08
CA ALA A 136 -18.59 24.08 3.65
C ALA A 136 -19.48 24.80 4.68
N GLU A 137 -20.81 24.59 4.64
CA GLU A 137 -21.74 25.11 5.64
C GLU A 137 -21.37 24.66 7.07
N VAL A 138 -20.77 23.48 7.23
CA VAL A 138 -20.29 22.98 8.53
C VAL A 138 -19.28 23.93 9.19
N LEU A 139 -18.54 24.69 8.38
CA LEU A 139 -17.52 25.65 8.84
C LEU A 139 -18.05 27.09 8.98
N LEU A 140 -19.13 27.45 8.30
CA LEU A 140 -19.52 28.84 8.09
C LEU A 140 -20.85 29.27 8.74
N ASN A 141 -21.78 28.32 8.97
CA ASN A 141 -23.15 28.64 9.39
C ASN A 141 -23.26 29.44 10.69
N GLU A 142 -22.26 29.38 11.53
CA GLU A 142 -22.27 30.10 12.83
C GLU A 142 -21.34 31.32 12.87
N LEU A 143 -20.62 31.63 11.77
CA LEU A 143 -19.60 32.68 11.73
C LEU A 143 -20.11 34.07 12.20
N GLY A 144 -21.31 34.48 11.80
CA GLY A 144 -21.88 35.75 12.17
C GLY A 144 -22.57 35.80 13.55
N GLN A 145 -22.36 34.79 14.40
CA GLN A 145 -23.08 34.59 15.66
C GLN A 145 -22.19 34.78 16.91
N GLY A 146 -21.15 35.61 16.82
CA GLY A 146 -20.25 35.89 17.95
C GLY A 146 -19.37 34.70 18.37
N THR A 147 -19.18 33.73 17.50
CA THR A 147 -18.56 32.44 17.78
C THR A 147 -17.04 32.45 17.68
N VAL A 148 -16.45 33.39 16.98
CA VAL A 148 -15.04 33.49 16.67
C VAL A 148 -14.44 34.82 17.10
N ASP A 149 -13.14 34.86 17.27
CA ASP A 149 -12.36 36.06 17.45
C ASP A 149 -11.91 36.57 16.08
N TRP A 150 -12.05 37.90 15.89
CA TRP A 150 -11.62 38.58 14.69
C TRP A 150 -10.25 39.18 14.90
N VAL A 151 -9.37 39.02 13.95
CA VAL A 151 -8.00 39.54 13.97
C VAL A 151 -7.77 40.43 12.75
N PRO A 152 -6.92 41.46 12.86
CA PRO A 152 -6.55 42.26 11.70
C PRO A 152 -5.93 41.40 10.59
N ASN A 153 -6.26 41.70 9.34
CA ASN A 153 -5.58 41.14 8.18
C ASN A 153 -4.13 41.65 8.10
N PHE A 154 -3.38 41.24 7.06
CA PHE A 154 -1.96 41.53 6.94
C PHE A 154 -1.62 43.04 6.88
N ASP A 155 -2.51 43.92 6.44
CA ASP A 155 -2.31 45.37 6.36
C ASP A 155 -3.12 46.16 7.41
N GLY A 156 -3.90 45.50 8.25
CA GLY A 156 -4.71 46.10 9.30
C GLY A 156 -5.94 46.84 8.82
N THR A 157 -6.29 46.78 7.55
CA THR A 157 -7.44 47.49 6.97
C THR A 157 -8.76 46.73 7.12
N LEU A 158 -8.70 45.41 7.24
CA LEU A 158 -9.84 44.50 7.39
C LEU A 158 -9.63 43.55 8.55
N GLU A 159 -10.70 42.85 8.93
CA GLU A 159 -10.63 41.76 9.90
C GLU A 159 -10.90 40.40 9.24
N GLU A 160 -10.21 39.37 9.71
CA GLU A 160 -10.43 37.97 9.33
C GLU A 160 -10.71 37.13 10.58
N PRO A 161 -11.46 36.01 10.47
CA PRO A 161 -11.66 35.11 11.61
C PRO A 161 -10.37 34.35 11.93
N SER A 162 -9.98 34.31 13.20
CA SER A 162 -8.81 33.57 13.67
C SER A 162 -8.94 32.08 13.38
N VAL A 163 -10.16 31.52 13.53
CA VAL A 163 -10.56 30.15 13.18
C VAL A 163 -12.02 30.17 12.70
N LEU A 164 -12.47 29.16 11.97
CA LEU A 164 -13.88 29.00 11.59
C LEU A 164 -14.63 28.17 12.64
N PRO A 165 -15.93 28.44 12.90
CA PRO A 165 -16.74 27.78 13.92
C PRO A 165 -17.19 26.38 13.46
N ALA A 166 -16.27 25.44 13.31
CA ALA A 166 -16.54 24.11 12.82
C ALA A 166 -17.56 23.36 13.68
N ARG A 167 -18.62 22.84 13.05
CA ARG A 167 -19.69 22.08 13.69
C ARG A 167 -19.41 20.58 13.81
N LEU A 168 -18.44 20.08 13.04
CA LEU A 168 -17.93 18.72 13.06
C LEU A 168 -16.40 18.75 13.22
N PRO A 169 -15.74 17.68 13.70
CA PRO A 169 -14.29 17.64 13.89
C PRO A 169 -13.53 17.59 12.55
N HIS A 170 -13.55 18.72 11.84
CA HIS A 170 -13.08 18.84 10.46
C HIS A 170 -11.60 18.48 10.31
N ILE A 171 -10.78 18.64 11.36
CA ILE A 171 -9.37 18.23 11.40
C ILE A 171 -9.16 16.77 11.00
N LEU A 172 -10.11 15.90 11.29
CA LEU A 172 -10.06 14.48 10.95
C LEU A 172 -10.85 14.14 9.68
N LEU A 173 -11.77 14.98 9.21
CA LEU A 173 -12.70 14.62 8.14
C LEU A 173 -12.05 14.58 6.75
N ASN A 174 -11.23 15.59 6.42
CA ASN A 174 -10.53 15.66 5.15
C ASN A 174 -9.05 15.28 5.25
N GLY A 175 -8.54 15.19 6.47
CA GLY A 175 -7.12 15.04 6.70
C GLY A 175 -6.32 16.26 6.25
N VAL A 176 -5.05 16.29 6.56
CA VAL A 176 -4.14 17.37 6.16
C VAL A 176 -2.73 16.81 6.04
N THR A 177 -2.02 17.15 4.98
CA THR A 177 -0.58 16.92 4.86
C THR A 177 0.16 18.24 4.85
N GLY A 178 1.29 18.34 5.54
CA GLY A 178 2.09 19.56 5.60
C GLY A 178 3.50 19.31 6.08
N ILE A 179 4.45 20.04 5.51
CA ILE A 179 5.87 19.98 5.87
C ILE A 179 6.26 21.33 6.43
N ALA A 180 6.68 21.37 7.69
CA ALA A 180 7.20 22.54 8.36
C ALA A 180 8.71 22.36 8.65
N VAL A 181 9.30 23.35 9.31
CA VAL A 181 10.70 23.26 9.75
C VAL A 181 10.77 22.38 11.00
N GLY A 182 11.51 21.27 10.90
CA GLY A 182 11.69 20.33 12.01
C GLY A 182 10.49 19.44 12.34
N MET A 183 9.34 19.63 11.69
CA MET A 183 8.15 18.80 11.91
C MET A 183 7.27 18.69 10.67
N ALA A 184 6.41 17.68 10.65
CA ALA A 184 5.45 17.47 9.58
C ALA A 184 4.09 17.07 10.17
N THR A 185 3.04 17.18 9.39
CA THR A 185 1.71 16.63 9.68
C THR A 185 1.26 15.76 8.52
N ASP A 186 0.68 14.60 8.85
CA ASP A 186 0.05 13.69 7.89
C ASP A 186 -1.19 13.08 8.58
N ILE A 187 -2.28 13.81 8.57
CA ILE A 187 -3.55 13.41 9.19
C ILE A 187 -4.41 12.77 8.10
N PRO A 188 -4.79 11.49 8.21
CA PRO A 188 -5.67 10.84 7.25
C PRO A 188 -7.12 11.29 7.41
N PRO A 189 -7.94 11.23 6.35
CA PRO A 189 -9.38 11.51 6.43
C PRO A 189 -10.14 10.37 7.12
N HIS A 190 -11.32 10.70 7.69
CA HIS A 190 -12.19 9.76 8.40
C HIS A 190 -13.67 9.97 8.02
N ASN A 191 -14.47 8.96 8.32
CA ASN A 191 -15.91 8.99 8.06
C ASN A 191 -16.65 9.90 9.05
N VAL A 192 -17.55 10.77 8.54
CA VAL A 192 -18.34 11.70 9.35
C VAL A 192 -19.19 10.98 10.39
N ARG A 193 -19.89 9.89 10.01
CA ARG A 193 -20.79 9.16 10.91
C ARG A 193 -20.02 8.50 12.05
N GLU A 194 -18.87 7.91 11.75
CA GLU A 194 -18.01 7.29 12.76
C GLU A 194 -17.51 8.31 13.79
N LEU A 195 -16.99 9.44 13.32
CA LEU A 195 -16.52 10.51 14.20
C LEU A 195 -17.64 11.16 15.02
N ALA A 196 -18.81 11.37 14.42
CA ALA A 196 -19.96 11.93 15.12
C ALA A 196 -20.46 11.00 16.25
N ASN A 197 -20.48 9.69 16.00
CA ASN A 197 -20.85 8.71 17.02
C ASN A 197 -19.82 8.67 18.16
N ALA A 198 -18.53 8.74 17.85
CA ALA A 198 -17.48 8.83 18.87
C ALA A 198 -17.59 10.12 19.69
N CYS A 199 -17.84 11.27 19.05
CA CYS A 199 -18.09 12.55 19.74
C CYS A 199 -19.34 12.47 20.63
N ALA A 200 -20.43 11.88 20.15
CA ALA A 200 -21.66 11.69 20.92
C ALA A 200 -21.42 10.84 22.17
N MET A 201 -20.66 9.76 22.03
CA MET A 201 -20.27 8.89 23.14
C MET A 201 -19.39 9.64 24.16
N LEU A 202 -18.39 10.42 23.72
CA LEU A 202 -17.53 11.21 24.61
C LEU A 202 -18.28 12.33 25.34
N LEU A 203 -19.34 12.90 24.74
CA LEU A 203 -20.23 13.85 25.41
C LEU A 203 -21.05 13.21 26.54
N ASP A 204 -21.47 11.96 26.35
CA ASP A 204 -22.18 11.18 27.38
C ASP A 204 -21.23 10.67 28.48
N ASN A 205 -20.03 10.23 28.09
CA ASN A 205 -19.02 9.70 29.00
C ASN A 205 -17.64 10.33 28.71
N SER A 206 -17.32 11.42 29.35
CA SER A 206 -16.04 12.12 29.17
C SER A 206 -14.82 11.34 29.70
N LYS A 207 -15.04 10.24 30.47
CA LYS A 207 -13.99 9.37 30.99
C LYS A 207 -13.76 8.12 30.14
N ALA A 208 -14.49 7.98 29.00
CA ALA A 208 -14.32 6.85 28.11
C ALA A 208 -12.85 6.71 27.67
N GLU A 209 -12.39 5.48 27.57
CA GLU A 209 -11.04 5.13 27.13
C GLU A 209 -10.92 5.15 25.60
N LEU A 210 -9.69 5.07 25.07
CA LEU A 210 -9.47 5.02 23.62
C LEU A 210 -10.15 3.80 22.98
N SER A 211 -10.21 2.67 23.67
CA SER A 211 -10.91 1.47 23.21
C SER A 211 -12.39 1.72 22.91
N ASP A 212 -13.04 2.56 23.72
CA ASP A 212 -14.46 2.91 23.53
C ASP A 212 -14.61 3.81 22.28
N VAL A 213 -13.67 4.71 22.04
CA VAL A 213 -13.60 5.55 20.82
C VAL A 213 -13.44 4.66 19.58
N LEU A 214 -12.55 3.67 19.66
CA LEU A 214 -12.26 2.73 18.56
C LEU A 214 -13.40 1.77 18.26
N ALA A 215 -14.36 1.60 19.18
CA ALA A 215 -15.60 0.90 18.87
C ALA A 215 -16.49 1.63 17.85
N HIS A 216 -16.30 2.95 17.69
CA HIS A 216 -17.02 3.80 16.75
C HIS A 216 -16.17 4.20 15.54
N VAL A 217 -14.86 4.42 15.70
CA VAL A 217 -13.93 4.83 14.65
C VAL A 217 -13.08 3.63 14.26
N ASN A 218 -13.43 2.97 13.16
CA ASN A 218 -12.74 1.75 12.72
C ASN A 218 -11.33 2.03 12.17
N GLY A 219 -11.12 3.20 11.60
CA GLY A 219 -9.86 3.61 10.97
C GLY A 219 -10.06 4.78 10.01
N PRO A 220 -9.01 5.20 9.29
CA PRO A 220 -9.14 6.19 8.22
C PRO A 220 -10.15 5.78 7.15
N ASP A 221 -10.73 6.76 6.46
CA ASP A 221 -11.67 6.57 5.36
C ASP A 221 -11.30 7.52 4.21
N TYR A 222 -10.55 6.98 3.25
CA TYR A 222 -10.04 7.75 2.11
C TYR A 222 -11.12 7.96 1.02
N PRO A 223 -10.95 8.93 0.11
CA PRO A 223 -11.90 9.17 -0.98
C PRO A 223 -11.83 8.14 -2.12
N THR A 224 -11.32 6.94 -1.86
CA THR A 224 -11.19 5.83 -2.80
C THR A 224 -11.78 4.55 -2.19
N GLU A 225 -12.22 3.63 -3.02
CA GLU A 225 -12.74 2.33 -2.64
C GLU A 225 -11.64 1.27 -2.43
N ALA A 226 -10.36 1.65 -2.51
CA ALA A 226 -9.25 0.75 -2.23
C ALA A 226 -9.26 0.24 -0.78
N GLU A 227 -8.81 -0.98 -0.58
CA GLU A 227 -8.80 -1.65 0.72
C GLU A 227 -7.69 -1.13 1.64
N ILE A 228 -8.02 -0.86 2.89
CA ILE A 228 -7.04 -0.68 3.96
C ILE A 228 -6.70 -2.07 4.52
N ILE A 229 -5.45 -2.48 4.35
CA ILE A 229 -4.98 -3.82 4.76
C ILE A 229 -4.08 -3.79 5.99
N THR A 230 -3.99 -2.65 6.66
CA THR A 230 -3.26 -2.51 7.93
C THR A 230 -3.97 -3.32 9.02
N PRO A 231 -3.24 -4.16 9.79
CA PRO A 231 -3.83 -4.91 10.89
C PRO A 231 -4.50 -4.00 11.93
N LYS A 232 -5.61 -4.43 12.51
CA LYS A 232 -6.36 -3.64 13.51
C LYS A 232 -5.51 -3.24 14.71
N ALA A 233 -4.60 -4.09 15.15
CA ALA A 233 -3.67 -3.79 16.24
C ALA A 233 -2.72 -2.62 15.90
N ASP A 234 -2.28 -2.52 14.66
CA ASP A 234 -1.42 -1.44 14.20
C ASP A 234 -2.20 -0.12 14.04
N ILE A 235 -3.47 -0.20 13.60
CA ILE A 235 -4.37 0.97 13.58
C ILE A 235 -4.64 1.46 15.01
N GLN A 236 -4.88 0.57 15.96
CA GLN A 236 -5.03 0.93 17.37
C GLN A 236 -3.78 1.63 17.90
N LYS A 237 -2.60 1.05 17.70
CA LYS A 237 -1.32 1.64 18.11
C LYS A 237 -1.05 3.00 17.45
N LEU A 238 -1.45 3.17 16.19
CA LEU A 238 -1.39 4.45 15.48
C LEU A 238 -2.22 5.51 16.20
N TYR A 239 -3.45 5.18 16.60
CA TYR A 239 -4.32 6.11 17.31
C TYR A 239 -3.90 6.35 18.76
N GLU A 240 -3.23 5.41 19.41
CA GLU A 240 -2.64 5.58 20.74
C GLU A 240 -1.45 6.55 20.74
N THR A 241 -0.62 6.46 19.72
CA THR A 241 0.64 7.23 19.65
C THR A 241 0.55 8.49 18.80
N GLY A 242 -0.50 8.63 17.99
CA GLY A 242 -0.61 9.65 16.95
C GLY A 242 0.37 9.48 15.79
N ARG A 243 1.07 8.35 15.68
CA ARG A 243 2.07 8.06 14.65
C ARG A 243 1.98 6.63 14.16
N GLY A 244 2.21 6.43 12.85
CA GLY A 244 2.20 5.11 12.26
C GLY A 244 2.18 5.15 10.74
N SER A 245 1.67 4.09 10.14
CA SER A 245 1.45 4.01 8.71
C SER A 245 0.17 3.23 8.40
N ILE A 246 -0.49 3.60 7.32
CA ILE A 246 -1.64 2.91 6.76
C ILE A 246 -1.23 2.32 5.42
N LYS A 247 -1.50 1.05 5.22
CA LYS A 247 -1.25 0.35 3.97
C LYS A 247 -2.57 0.17 3.22
N MET A 248 -2.61 0.65 1.98
CA MET A 248 -3.76 0.49 1.09
C MET A 248 -3.40 -0.36 -0.11
N ARG A 249 -4.36 -1.16 -0.56
CA ARG A 249 -4.23 -2.06 -1.71
C ARG A 249 -5.37 -1.82 -2.69
N ALA A 250 -5.05 -1.85 -3.98
CA ALA A 250 -6.02 -1.77 -5.07
C ALA A 250 -7.02 -2.93 -5.02
N VAL A 251 -8.23 -2.68 -5.49
CA VAL A 251 -9.28 -3.69 -5.67
C VAL A 251 -9.28 -4.13 -7.12
N TYR A 252 -9.44 -5.42 -7.35
CA TYR A 252 -9.54 -5.99 -8.69
C TYR A 252 -10.64 -7.06 -8.77
N SER A 253 -11.14 -7.29 -9.98
CA SER A 253 -12.04 -8.38 -10.36
C SER A 253 -11.47 -9.13 -11.56
N GLU A 254 -11.95 -10.32 -11.80
CA GLU A 254 -11.65 -11.09 -12.99
C GLU A 254 -12.85 -11.03 -13.94
N GLU A 255 -12.66 -10.50 -15.16
CA GLU A 255 -13.70 -10.36 -16.17
C GLU A 255 -13.25 -11.01 -17.48
N SER A 256 -13.92 -12.06 -17.89
CA SER A 256 -13.65 -12.77 -19.17
C SER A 256 -12.19 -13.22 -19.35
N GLY A 257 -11.47 -13.47 -18.26
CA GLY A 257 -10.07 -13.88 -18.27
C GLY A 257 -9.07 -12.72 -18.17
N ASP A 258 -9.52 -11.47 -18.18
CA ASP A 258 -8.73 -10.29 -17.87
C ASP A 258 -8.83 -9.94 -16.38
N VAL A 259 -7.80 -9.31 -15.85
CA VAL A 259 -7.78 -8.71 -14.51
C VAL A 259 -8.10 -7.23 -14.64
N VAL A 260 -9.19 -6.82 -14.03
CA VAL A 260 -9.68 -5.44 -14.06
C VAL A 260 -9.49 -4.79 -12.70
N ILE A 261 -8.67 -3.73 -12.63
CA ILE A 261 -8.49 -2.93 -11.43
C ILE A 261 -9.61 -1.89 -11.38
N THR A 262 -10.41 -1.91 -10.31
CA THR A 262 -11.58 -1.04 -10.14
C THR A 262 -11.37 0.08 -9.12
N ALA A 263 -10.40 -0.05 -8.22
CA ALA A 263 -10.06 1.00 -7.26
C ALA A 263 -8.54 1.02 -7.00
N LEU A 264 -7.98 2.23 -6.90
CA LEU A 264 -6.57 2.46 -6.63
C LEU A 264 -6.35 3.04 -5.24
N PRO A 265 -5.17 2.79 -4.61
CA PRO A 265 -4.77 3.48 -3.40
C PRO A 265 -4.84 5.00 -3.56
N HIS A 266 -5.12 5.72 -2.46
CA HIS A 266 -5.26 7.17 -2.47
C HIS A 266 -4.07 7.87 -3.16
N GLN A 267 -4.33 8.80 -4.08
CA GLN A 267 -3.30 9.51 -4.86
C GLN A 267 -2.33 8.57 -5.62
N ALA A 268 -2.76 7.38 -6.00
CA ALA A 268 -2.03 6.54 -6.94
C ALA A 268 -2.51 6.85 -8.36
N SER A 269 -1.57 7.06 -9.28
CA SER A 269 -1.88 7.32 -10.70
C SER A 269 -1.98 6.01 -11.46
N GLY A 270 -3.10 5.79 -12.17
CA GLY A 270 -3.32 4.64 -13.04
C GLY A 270 -2.29 4.57 -14.15
N ALA A 271 -2.03 5.69 -14.82
CA ALA A 271 -1.02 5.79 -15.87
C ALA A 271 0.38 5.37 -15.38
N LYS A 272 0.80 5.85 -14.19
CA LYS A 272 2.08 5.47 -13.60
C LYS A 272 2.15 3.97 -13.26
N ILE A 273 1.05 3.39 -12.76
CA ILE A 273 0.99 1.96 -12.47
C ILE A 273 1.14 1.14 -13.74
N LEU A 274 0.43 1.50 -14.81
CA LEU A 274 0.56 0.85 -16.12
C LEU A 274 1.99 0.97 -16.67
N GLU A 275 2.64 2.13 -16.50
CA GLU A 275 4.05 2.34 -16.86
C GLU A 275 4.99 1.41 -16.06
N GLN A 276 4.77 1.26 -14.74
CA GLN A 276 5.55 0.35 -13.88
C GLN A 276 5.40 -1.11 -14.32
N ILE A 277 4.18 -1.54 -14.70
CA ILE A 277 3.93 -2.89 -15.20
C ILE A 277 4.56 -3.07 -16.59
N ALA A 278 4.38 -2.11 -17.50
CA ALA A 278 4.96 -2.13 -18.83
C ALA A 278 6.49 -2.21 -18.82
N ALA A 279 7.13 -1.48 -17.91
CA ALA A 279 8.58 -1.54 -17.72
C ALA A 279 9.06 -2.95 -17.31
N GLN A 280 8.29 -3.65 -16.45
CA GLN A 280 8.59 -5.03 -16.08
C GLN A 280 8.39 -6.01 -17.27
N MET A 281 7.35 -5.79 -18.10
CA MET A 281 7.12 -6.56 -19.31
C MET A 281 8.25 -6.38 -20.34
N GLN A 282 8.70 -5.14 -20.58
CA GLN A 282 9.81 -4.82 -21.47
C GLN A 282 11.14 -5.43 -20.97
N ALA A 283 11.37 -5.41 -19.67
CA ALA A 283 12.51 -6.07 -19.03
C ALA A 283 12.41 -7.61 -19.01
N LYS A 284 11.34 -8.19 -19.60
CA LYS A 284 11.03 -9.63 -19.60
C LYS A 284 10.90 -10.25 -18.21
N LYS A 285 10.65 -9.41 -17.20
CA LYS A 285 10.44 -9.83 -15.81
C LYS A 285 8.98 -10.20 -15.52
N LEU A 286 8.06 -9.96 -16.43
CA LEU A 286 6.64 -10.25 -16.27
C LEU A 286 6.07 -10.98 -17.50
N PRO A 287 6.53 -12.21 -17.79
CA PRO A 287 6.12 -12.95 -18.99
C PRO A 287 4.66 -13.43 -18.96
N MET A 288 3.99 -13.35 -17.81
CA MET A 288 2.60 -13.79 -17.62
C MET A 288 1.58 -12.79 -18.17
N VAL A 289 1.97 -11.54 -18.41
CA VAL A 289 1.08 -10.49 -18.97
C VAL A 289 1.33 -10.33 -20.46
N SER A 290 0.27 -10.21 -21.23
CA SER A 290 0.31 -10.02 -22.69
C SER A 290 0.00 -8.59 -23.10
N ASP A 291 -0.93 -7.92 -22.42
CA ASP A 291 -1.41 -6.59 -22.79
C ASP A 291 -1.87 -5.79 -21.56
N LEU A 292 -1.85 -4.46 -21.67
CA LEU A 292 -2.28 -3.49 -20.68
C LEU A 292 -3.13 -2.43 -21.37
N ARG A 293 -4.29 -2.11 -20.80
CA ARG A 293 -5.19 -1.07 -21.30
C ARG A 293 -5.72 -0.20 -20.18
N ASP A 294 -5.89 1.08 -20.45
CA ASP A 294 -6.67 2.00 -19.62
C ASP A 294 -8.05 2.18 -20.29
N GLU A 295 -9.08 1.69 -19.63
CA GLU A 295 -10.47 1.78 -20.05
C GLU A 295 -11.28 2.69 -19.11
N SER A 296 -10.58 3.53 -18.32
CA SER A 296 -11.22 4.47 -17.41
C SER A 296 -12.03 5.51 -18.18
N ASP A 297 -13.26 5.77 -17.72
CA ASP A 297 -14.17 6.76 -18.28
C ASP A 297 -14.93 7.51 -17.15
N HIS A 298 -15.96 8.27 -17.52
CA HIS A 298 -16.74 9.05 -16.55
C HIS A 298 -17.70 8.19 -15.71
N GLU A 299 -18.07 6.99 -16.18
CA GLU A 299 -18.89 6.03 -15.44
C GLU A 299 -18.01 5.13 -14.56
N ASN A 300 -16.83 4.76 -15.07
CA ASN A 300 -15.82 3.94 -14.39
C ASN A 300 -14.51 4.74 -14.26
N PRO A 301 -14.39 5.63 -13.27
CA PRO A 301 -13.22 6.50 -13.15
C PRO A 301 -11.89 5.79 -12.96
N THR A 302 -11.94 4.51 -12.59
CA THR A 302 -10.78 3.62 -12.51
C THR A 302 -11.15 2.29 -13.13
N ARG A 303 -10.60 2.00 -14.32
CA ARG A 303 -10.75 0.72 -15.01
C ARG A 303 -9.47 0.41 -15.78
N LEU A 304 -8.49 -0.19 -15.06
CA LEU A 304 -7.23 -0.61 -15.66
C LEU A 304 -7.31 -2.10 -15.96
N VAL A 305 -7.10 -2.50 -17.20
CA VAL A 305 -7.22 -3.88 -17.67
C VAL A 305 -5.84 -4.47 -17.88
N ILE A 306 -5.58 -5.60 -17.25
CA ILE A 306 -4.35 -6.40 -17.38
C ILE A 306 -4.75 -7.72 -18.01
N THR A 307 -4.28 -8.01 -19.22
CA THR A 307 -4.57 -9.25 -19.93
C THR A 307 -3.49 -10.29 -19.66
N PRO A 308 -3.78 -11.39 -18.94
CA PRO A 308 -2.86 -12.50 -18.81
C PRO A 308 -2.57 -13.16 -20.15
N ARG A 309 -1.37 -13.73 -20.32
CA ARG A 309 -0.97 -14.39 -21.57
C ARG A 309 -1.77 -15.66 -21.88
N SER A 310 -2.33 -16.30 -20.88
CA SER A 310 -3.20 -17.49 -21.03
C SER A 310 -4.05 -17.68 -19.78
N ASN A 311 -5.15 -18.41 -19.93
CA ASN A 311 -6.05 -18.78 -18.81
C ASN A 311 -5.40 -19.73 -17.77
N ARG A 312 -4.13 -20.13 -17.98
CA ARG A 312 -3.36 -20.96 -17.03
C ARG A 312 -2.51 -20.12 -16.06
N VAL A 313 -2.49 -18.82 -16.25
CA VAL A 313 -1.78 -17.91 -15.34
C VAL A 313 -2.53 -17.89 -14.02
N ASP A 314 -1.82 -18.12 -12.93
CA ASP A 314 -2.35 -17.93 -11.58
C ASP A 314 -2.48 -16.42 -11.29
N VAL A 315 -3.72 -15.91 -11.41
CA VAL A 315 -4.04 -14.50 -11.20
C VAL A 315 -3.68 -14.05 -9.77
N THR A 316 -3.88 -14.92 -8.79
CA THR A 316 -3.57 -14.57 -7.39
C THR A 316 -2.08 -14.33 -7.22
N GLN A 317 -1.23 -15.20 -7.78
CA GLN A 317 0.22 -15.03 -7.74
C GLN A 317 0.68 -13.80 -8.53
N LEU A 318 0.10 -13.58 -9.72
CA LEU A 318 0.37 -12.38 -10.52
C LEU A 318 0.07 -11.12 -9.71
N MET A 319 -1.12 -11.04 -9.10
CA MET A 319 -1.52 -9.86 -8.31
C MET A 319 -0.65 -9.68 -7.05
N GLN A 320 -0.26 -10.76 -6.37
CA GLN A 320 0.70 -10.68 -5.25
C GLN A 320 2.03 -10.05 -5.67
N HIS A 321 2.53 -10.44 -6.85
CA HIS A 321 3.74 -9.84 -7.41
C HIS A 321 3.55 -8.35 -7.74
N LEU A 322 2.44 -7.99 -8.39
CA LEU A 322 2.14 -6.61 -8.77
C LEU A 322 1.92 -5.72 -7.55
N PHE A 323 1.27 -6.19 -6.49
CA PHE A 323 1.15 -5.48 -5.22
C PHE A 323 2.52 -5.22 -4.57
N ALA A 324 3.44 -6.17 -4.66
CA ALA A 324 4.78 -6.01 -4.06
C ALA A 324 5.72 -5.11 -4.90
N THR A 325 5.43 -4.90 -6.18
CA THR A 325 6.39 -4.27 -7.12
C THR A 325 5.88 -2.99 -7.79
N THR A 326 4.64 -2.60 -7.52
CA THR A 326 4.01 -1.41 -8.12
C THR A 326 3.23 -0.60 -7.08
N ASP A 327 2.76 0.59 -7.47
CA ASP A 327 1.91 1.46 -6.65
C ASP A 327 0.46 0.92 -6.48
N LEU A 328 0.15 -0.33 -6.91
CA LEU A 328 -1.11 -1.03 -6.58
C LEU A 328 -1.24 -1.35 -5.08
N GLU A 329 -0.14 -1.38 -4.35
CA GLU A 329 -0.12 -1.34 -2.90
C GLU A 329 0.79 -0.21 -2.43
N LYS A 330 0.31 0.63 -1.52
CA LYS A 330 1.02 1.84 -1.09
C LYS A 330 0.90 2.08 0.41
N ASN A 331 2.00 2.53 1.01
CA ASN A 331 2.05 2.94 2.41
C ASN A 331 1.87 4.44 2.54
N TYR A 332 1.03 4.86 3.49
CA TYR A 332 0.81 6.26 3.87
C TYR A 332 1.31 6.46 5.29
N ARG A 333 2.23 7.37 5.46
CA ARG A 333 2.66 7.81 6.78
C ARG A 333 1.50 8.52 7.47
N VAL A 334 1.36 8.30 8.77
CA VAL A 334 0.43 9.02 9.63
C VAL A 334 1.21 9.71 10.74
N ASN A 335 0.91 11.00 10.93
CA ASN A 335 1.47 11.83 11.99
C ASN A 335 0.42 12.88 12.37
N LEU A 336 -0.29 12.64 13.48
CA LEU A 336 -1.39 13.47 13.96
C LEU A 336 -0.88 14.73 14.67
N ASN A 337 -0.03 15.49 13.97
CA ASN A 337 0.57 16.72 14.46
C ASN A 337 -0.28 17.92 14.06
N MET A 338 -0.68 18.74 15.01
CA MET A 338 -1.56 19.88 14.81
C MET A 338 -1.33 20.96 15.85
N ILE A 339 -1.80 22.17 15.60
CA ILE A 339 -1.83 23.25 16.58
C ILE A 339 -3.03 23.04 17.51
N GLY A 340 -2.76 22.85 18.79
CA GLY A 340 -3.80 22.68 19.82
C GLY A 340 -4.50 23.96 20.20
N LEU A 341 -5.48 23.87 21.11
CA LEU A 341 -6.17 25.06 21.67
C LEU A 341 -5.24 25.95 22.49
N ASP A 342 -4.13 25.38 23.01
CA ASP A 342 -3.07 26.10 23.69
C ASP A 342 -2.12 26.87 22.75
N GLY A 343 -2.37 26.83 21.45
CA GLY A 343 -1.56 27.45 20.41
C GLY A 343 -0.23 26.75 20.14
N ARG A 344 -0.01 25.50 20.61
CA ARG A 344 1.25 24.77 20.45
C ARG A 344 1.12 23.62 19.47
N PRO A 345 2.14 23.39 18.63
CA PRO A 345 2.19 22.21 17.76
C PRO A 345 2.48 20.95 18.60
N GLN A 346 1.63 19.95 18.49
CA GLN A 346 1.74 18.68 19.23
C GLN A 346 1.20 17.52 18.41
N VAL A 347 1.85 16.36 18.57
CA VAL A 347 1.29 15.08 18.12
C VAL A 347 0.35 14.58 19.20
N LYS A 348 -0.88 14.29 18.84
CA LYS A 348 -1.95 13.89 19.76
C LYS A 348 -2.51 12.52 19.40
N ASP A 349 -2.94 11.76 20.40
CA ASP A 349 -3.76 10.57 20.23
C ASP A 349 -5.19 10.92 19.80
N LEU A 350 -5.93 9.97 19.23
CA LEU A 350 -7.27 10.21 18.69
C LEU A 350 -8.25 10.70 19.76
N ARG A 351 -8.23 10.12 20.96
CA ARG A 351 -9.12 10.49 22.05
C ARG A 351 -8.86 11.93 22.50
N THR A 352 -7.60 12.32 22.63
CA THR A 352 -7.19 13.69 22.97
C THR A 352 -7.67 14.69 21.92
N ILE A 353 -7.51 14.37 20.62
CA ILE A 353 -7.99 15.22 19.52
C ILE A 353 -9.50 15.46 19.64
N LEU A 354 -10.29 14.40 19.78
CA LEU A 354 -11.75 14.52 19.87
C LEU A 354 -12.19 15.24 21.15
N THR A 355 -11.55 14.99 22.29
CA THR A 355 -11.87 15.64 23.56
C THR A 355 -11.57 17.14 23.52
N GLU A 356 -10.42 17.52 22.99
CA GLU A 356 -10.01 18.91 22.85
C GLU A 356 -10.89 19.66 21.83
N TRP A 357 -11.22 19.00 20.71
CA TRP A 357 -12.18 19.56 19.75
C TRP A 357 -13.58 19.73 20.36
N LEU A 358 -14.05 18.79 21.16
CA LEU A 358 -15.35 18.92 21.87
C LEU A 358 -15.33 20.06 22.90
N GLN A 359 -14.21 20.34 23.54
CA GLN A 359 -14.07 21.53 24.40
C GLN A 359 -14.23 22.81 23.57
N TYR A 360 -13.52 22.90 22.44
CA TYR A 360 -13.69 24.03 21.49
C TYR A 360 -15.14 24.14 21.02
N ARG A 361 -15.79 23.04 20.66
CA ARG A 361 -17.20 23.07 20.21
C ARG A 361 -18.14 23.56 21.31
N LYS A 362 -17.90 23.13 22.55
CA LYS A 362 -18.67 23.60 23.71
C LYS A 362 -18.54 25.11 23.90
N ASP A 363 -17.33 25.63 23.82
CA ASP A 363 -17.04 27.06 23.96
C ASP A 363 -17.71 27.86 22.83
N THR A 364 -17.62 27.38 21.59
CA THR A 364 -18.26 27.96 20.41
C THR A 364 -19.78 28.03 20.57
N VAL A 365 -20.43 26.93 21.00
CA VAL A 365 -21.87 26.89 21.21
C VAL A 365 -22.27 27.79 22.38
N THR A 366 -21.51 27.85 23.45
CA THR A 366 -21.75 28.76 24.58
C THR A 366 -21.71 30.22 24.11
N ARG A 367 -20.71 30.62 23.34
CA ARG A 367 -20.59 31.96 22.76
C ARG A 367 -21.77 32.26 21.85
N ARG A 368 -22.20 31.35 21.00
CA ARG A 368 -23.35 31.46 20.11
C ARG A 368 -24.64 31.71 20.90
N LEU A 369 -24.91 30.91 21.93
CA LEU A 369 -26.09 31.05 22.77
C LEU A 369 -26.08 32.35 23.57
N GLN A 370 -24.92 32.74 24.11
CA GLN A 370 -24.75 34.00 24.82
C GLN A 370 -25.01 35.19 23.88
N TYR A 371 -24.41 35.21 22.70
CA TYR A 371 -24.65 36.26 21.69
C TYR A 371 -26.12 36.37 21.31
N ARG A 372 -26.83 35.22 21.16
CA ARG A 372 -28.26 35.24 20.89
C ARG A 372 -29.05 35.77 22.09
N LEU A 373 -28.69 35.37 23.31
CA LEU A 373 -29.32 35.86 24.55
C LEU A 373 -29.16 37.35 24.70
N ASP A 374 -27.97 37.90 24.46
CA ASP A 374 -27.69 39.32 24.54
C ASP A 374 -28.58 40.14 23.53
N LYS A 375 -28.76 39.63 22.32
CA LYS A 375 -29.66 40.21 21.32
C LYS A 375 -31.12 40.14 21.76
N VAL A 376 -31.55 39.01 22.29
CA VAL A 376 -32.92 38.85 22.82
C VAL A 376 -33.18 39.78 23.97
N LEU A 377 -32.25 39.90 24.94
CA LEU A 377 -32.38 40.82 26.06
C LEU A 377 -32.40 42.26 25.61
N ALA A 378 -31.53 42.65 24.67
CA ALA A 378 -31.53 44.00 24.11
C ALA A 378 -32.87 44.36 23.41
N ARG A 379 -33.45 43.40 22.68
CA ARG A 379 -34.73 43.60 22.01
C ARG A 379 -35.90 43.65 23.01
N LEU A 380 -35.92 42.73 24.00
CA LEU A 380 -36.92 42.76 25.07
C LEU A 380 -36.90 44.07 25.82
N HIS A 381 -35.72 44.60 26.14
CA HIS A 381 -35.57 45.90 26.79
C HIS A 381 -36.23 47.05 25.97
N ILE A 382 -36.05 47.03 24.65
CA ILE A 382 -36.72 48.02 23.77
C ILE A 382 -38.23 47.81 23.76
N LEU A 383 -38.71 46.56 23.66
CA LEU A 383 -40.12 46.23 23.62
C LEU A 383 -40.86 46.65 24.93
N GLU A 384 -40.20 46.47 26.09
CA GLU A 384 -40.70 46.93 27.38
C GLU A 384 -40.94 48.45 27.37
N GLY A 385 -39.98 49.23 26.87
CA GLY A 385 -40.16 50.70 26.72
C GLY A 385 -41.27 51.08 25.75
N LEU A 386 -41.37 50.43 24.62
CA LEU A 386 -42.41 50.62 23.66
C LEU A 386 -43.80 50.32 24.24
N LEU A 387 -43.93 49.25 25.02
CA LEU A 387 -45.20 48.89 25.67
C LEU A 387 -45.63 49.95 26.69
N ILE A 388 -44.65 50.49 27.48
CA ILE A 388 -44.94 51.65 28.40
C ILE A 388 -45.48 52.84 27.61
N ALA A 389 -44.88 53.18 26.46
CA ALA A 389 -45.28 54.24 25.60
C ALA A 389 -46.71 54.05 25.04
N PHE A 390 -47.04 52.80 24.61
CA PHE A 390 -48.35 52.46 24.09
C PHE A 390 -49.43 52.54 25.16
N LEU A 391 -49.16 52.14 26.39
CA LEU A 391 -50.10 52.25 27.50
C LEU A 391 -50.34 53.69 27.93
N ASN A 392 -49.45 54.62 27.62
CA ASN A 392 -49.47 55.99 28.01
C ASN A 392 -49.38 56.97 26.79
N ILE A 393 -49.92 56.54 25.65
CA ILE A 393 -49.66 57.17 24.35
C ILE A 393 -50.04 58.70 24.32
N ASP A 394 -51.13 59.10 24.93
CA ASP A 394 -51.57 60.50 24.97
C ASP A 394 -50.52 61.34 25.69
N GLU A 395 -50.01 60.89 26.84
CA GLU A 395 -49.01 61.61 27.63
C GLU A 395 -47.65 61.65 26.90
N VAL A 396 -47.26 60.57 26.22
CA VAL A 396 -46.06 60.55 25.40
C VAL A 396 -46.14 61.57 24.24
N ILE A 397 -47.29 61.67 23.56
CA ILE A 397 -47.51 62.64 22.51
C ILE A 397 -47.47 64.06 23.07
N GLU A 398 -48.09 64.32 24.23
CA GLU A 398 -48.05 65.58 24.90
C GLU A 398 -46.66 66.08 25.24
N ILE A 399 -45.79 65.13 25.81
CA ILE A 399 -44.42 65.45 26.12
C ILE A 399 -43.64 65.78 24.85
N ILE A 400 -43.81 65.00 23.75
CA ILE A 400 -43.08 65.20 22.49
C ILE A 400 -43.47 66.58 21.86
N ARG A 401 -44.72 67.05 22.04
CA ARG A 401 -45.21 68.34 21.49
C ARG A 401 -44.85 69.52 22.33
N THR A 402 -44.73 69.39 23.65
CA THR A 402 -44.61 70.46 24.60
C THR A 402 -43.20 70.81 24.99
N TYR A 403 -42.30 69.84 25.06
CA TYR A 403 -40.96 70.05 25.54
C TYR A 403 -39.95 70.16 24.38
N ASP A 404 -39.00 71.11 24.48
CA ASP A 404 -37.90 71.27 23.51
C ASP A 404 -36.96 70.10 23.47
N LYS A 405 -36.83 69.36 24.57
CA LYS A 405 -36.03 68.16 24.73
C LYS A 405 -36.88 67.03 25.29
N PRO A 406 -37.65 66.32 24.46
CA PRO A 406 -38.62 65.34 24.93
C PRO A 406 -37.92 64.04 25.48
N LYS A 407 -36.73 63.70 25.03
CA LYS A 407 -36.04 62.48 25.48
C LYS A 407 -35.78 62.46 26.98
N PRO A 408 -35.10 63.43 27.61
CA PRO A 408 -34.88 63.45 29.05
C PRO A 408 -36.21 63.43 29.84
N GLU A 409 -37.26 64.07 29.34
CA GLU A 409 -38.53 64.10 30.00
C GLU A 409 -39.25 62.78 29.98
N LEU A 410 -39.24 62.05 28.84
CA LEU A 410 -39.72 60.67 28.73
C LEU A 410 -38.96 59.72 29.66
N MET A 411 -37.61 59.86 29.75
CA MET A 411 -36.83 59.09 30.65
C MET A 411 -37.19 59.31 32.11
N SER A 412 -37.36 60.57 32.51
CA SER A 412 -37.72 60.95 33.89
C SER A 412 -39.12 60.51 34.26
N ARG A 413 -40.06 60.70 33.37
CA ARG A 413 -41.48 60.47 33.62
C ARG A 413 -41.86 59.00 33.70
N PHE A 414 -41.32 58.19 32.81
CA PHE A 414 -41.66 56.77 32.68
C PHE A 414 -40.54 55.80 33.18
N GLY A 415 -39.45 56.36 33.72
CA GLY A 415 -38.29 55.50 34.17
C GLY A 415 -37.60 54.81 33.05
N LEU A 416 -37.61 55.39 31.83
CA LEU A 416 -37.05 54.77 30.65
C LEU A 416 -35.53 54.91 30.55
N SER A 417 -34.86 53.95 29.99
CA SER A 417 -33.44 54.05 29.60
C SER A 417 -33.30 54.95 28.36
N ASP A 418 -32.10 55.44 28.12
CA ASP A 418 -31.74 56.19 26.92
C ASP A 418 -32.15 55.51 25.63
N LYS A 419 -31.85 54.20 25.53
CA LYS A 419 -32.21 53.35 24.36
C LYS A 419 -33.71 53.17 24.18
N GLN A 420 -34.47 53.06 25.28
CA GLN A 420 -35.92 52.95 25.23
C GLN A 420 -36.57 54.28 24.78
N ALA A 421 -36.12 55.38 25.35
CA ALA A 421 -36.60 56.67 24.96
C ALA A 421 -36.31 57.04 23.50
N GLU A 422 -35.12 56.70 22.99
CA GLU A 422 -34.77 56.87 21.58
C GLU A 422 -35.66 55.99 20.68
N ALA A 423 -35.86 54.73 21.02
CA ALA A 423 -36.71 53.81 20.25
C ALA A 423 -38.19 54.33 20.19
N ILE A 424 -38.69 55.00 21.26
CA ILE A 424 -40.00 55.60 21.27
C ILE A 424 -40.07 56.84 20.33
N LEU A 425 -39.05 57.68 20.33
CA LEU A 425 -38.98 58.86 19.46
C LEU A 425 -38.81 58.51 17.98
N GLU A 426 -38.18 57.34 17.69
CA GLU A 426 -38.07 56.85 16.32
C GLU A 426 -39.30 56.11 15.79
N LEU A 427 -40.38 55.96 16.61
CA LEU A 427 -41.60 55.30 16.17
C LEU A 427 -42.25 56.03 15.01
N LYS A 428 -42.56 55.29 13.97
CA LYS A 428 -43.36 55.82 12.84
C LYS A 428 -44.80 55.89 13.27
N LEU A 429 -45.53 57.00 12.95
CA LEU A 429 -46.94 57.25 13.30
C LEU A 429 -47.88 56.09 12.96
N ARG A 430 -47.62 55.39 11.88
CA ARG A 430 -48.39 54.20 11.47
C ARG A 430 -48.30 53.04 12.48
N HIS A 431 -47.29 53.00 13.32
CA HIS A 431 -47.06 51.95 14.33
C HIS A 431 -47.78 52.22 15.65
N LEU A 432 -48.54 53.35 15.74
CA LEU A 432 -49.36 53.72 16.92
C LEU A 432 -50.76 53.05 16.91
N ALA A 433 -51.07 52.23 15.91
CA ALA A 433 -52.33 51.52 15.81
C ALA A 433 -52.44 50.37 16.84
N LYS A 434 -53.64 50.14 17.38
CA LYS A 434 -53.91 49.05 18.37
C LYS A 434 -53.46 47.67 17.92
N LEU A 435 -53.39 47.39 16.61
CA LEU A 435 -52.88 46.16 16.05
C LEU A 435 -51.38 46.02 16.31
N GLU A 436 -50.60 47.07 16.41
CA GLU A 436 -49.17 47.05 16.66
C GLU A 436 -48.84 46.69 18.14
N GLU A 437 -49.69 47.19 19.10
CA GLU A 437 -49.60 46.79 20.51
C GLU A 437 -49.72 45.30 20.66
N MET A 438 -50.63 44.63 19.98
CA MET A 438 -50.80 43.18 19.99
C MET A 438 -49.56 42.44 19.40
N LYS A 439 -48.98 43.01 18.33
CA LYS A 439 -47.75 42.44 17.74
C LYS A 439 -46.54 42.56 18.67
N ILE A 440 -46.38 43.76 19.31
CA ILE A 440 -45.29 43.99 20.27
C ILE A 440 -45.41 43.03 21.44
N LYS A 441 -46.63 42.83 21.98
CA LYS A 441 -46.85 41.88 23.07
C LYS A 441 -46.60 40.43 22.67
N GLY A 442 -47.01 40.02 21.46
CA GLY A 442 -46.71 38.71 20.90
C GLY A 442 -45.19 38.48 20.71
N GLU A 443 -44.49 39.47 20.13
CA GLU A 443 -43.01 39.42 20.00
C GLU A 443 -42.32 39.33 21.37
N GLN A 444 -42.83 40.08 22.38
CA GLN A 444 -42.30 40.08 23.74
C GLN A 444 -42.45 38.68 24.38
N ASP A 445 -43.64 38.06 24.25
CA ASP A 445 -43.92 36.73 24.81
C ASP A 445 -43.02 35.64 24.14
N GLU A 446 -42.86 35.70 22.81
CA GLU A 446 -41.97 34.79 22.07
C GLU A 446 -40.52 34.93 22.50
N LEU A 447 -40.01 36.17 22.58
CA LEU A 447 -38.63 36.45 22.99
C LEU A 447 -38.39 36.14 24.48
N ALA A 448 -39.39 36.33 25.35
CA ALA A 448 -39.30 35.92 26.75
C ALA A 448 -39.18 34.40 26.90
N ALA A 449 -39.96 33.64 26.14
CA ALA A 449 -39.83 32.17 26.10
C ALA A 449 -38.47 31.72 25.54
N GLU A 450 -37.97 32.42 24.49
CA GLU A 450 -36.63 32.17 23.95
C GLU A 450 -35.54 32.49 24.97
N ARG A 451 -35.59 33.62 25.66
CA ARG A 451 -34.68 33.99 26.75
C ARG A 451 -34.58 32.89 27.80
N ASP A 452 -35.74 32.42 28.31
CA ASP A 452 -35.81 31.42 29.35
C ASP A 452 -35.20 30.11 28.91
N LYS A 453 -35.44 29.71 27.65
CA LYS A 453 -34.79 28.53 27.04
C LYS A 453 -33.27 28.70 26.92
N LEU A 454 -32.78 29.84 26.46
CA LEU A 454 -31.35 30.14 26.32
C LEU A 454 -30.66 30.14 27.69
N GLN A 455 -31.28 30.76 28.70
CA GLN A 455 -30.75 30.75 30.08
C GLN A 455 -30.70 29.36 30.69
N GLN A 456 -31.71 28.52 30.43
CA GLN A 456 -31.70 27.11 30.87
C GLN A 456 -30.59 26.28 30.18
N LEU A 457 -30.31 26.54 28.91
CA LEU A 457 -29.23 25.87 28.19
C LEU A 457 -27.85 26.30 28.71
N LEU A 458 -27.65 27.62 28.90
CA LEU A 458 -26.40 28.19 29.40
C LEU A 458 -26.16 27.84 30.88
N GLY A 459 -27.21 27.68 31.69
CA GLY A 459 -27.13 27.37 33.12
C GLY A 459 -26.91 25.88 33.42
N SER A 460 -26.85 24.99 32.42
CA SER A 460 -26.73 23.54 32.63
C SER A 460 -25.79 22.87 31.65
N ASP A 461 -24.63 22.44 32.12
CA ASP A 461 -23.63 21.69 31.33
C ASP A 461 -24.25 20.44 30.65
N ARG A 462 -25.12 19.73 31.36
CA ARG A 462 -25.83 18.57 30.83
C ARG A 462 -26.72 18.90 29.63
N ARG A 463 -27.52 20.01 29.73
CA ARG A 463 -28.39 20.45 28.63
C ARG A 463 -27.57 20.92 27.45
N LEU A 464 -26.50 21.65 27.70
CA LEU A 464 -25.58 22.11 26.67
C LEU A 464 -24.94 20.93 25.91
N LYS A 465 -24.42 19.93 26.61
CA LYS A 465 -23.89 18.71 26.00
C LYS A 465 -24.93 17.95 25.18
N THR A 466 -26.18 17.87 25.69
CA THR A 466 -27.27 17.22 24.94
C THR A 466 -27.62 17.98 23.66
N LEU A 467 -27.59 19.33 23.67
CA LEU A 467 -27.77 20.15 22.47
C LEU A 467 -26.66 19.90 21.46
N ILE A 468 -25.38 19.96 21.89
CA ILE A 468 -24.21 19.72 21.04
C ILE A 468 -24.27 18.34 20.40
N LYS A 469 -24.57 17.31 21.19
CA LYS A 469 -24.75 15.94 20.71
C LYS A 469 -25.81 15.85 19.62
N LYS A 470 -26.97 16.47 19.84
CA LYS A 470 -28.06 16.49 18.84
C LYS A 470 -27.64 17.18 17.54
N GLU A 471 -26.92 18.30 17.64
CA GLU A 471 -26.44 19.05 16.47
C GLU A 471 -25.39 18.24 15.67
N ILE A 472 -24.42 17.62 16.35
CA ILE A 472 -23.39 16.79 15.71
C ILE A 472 -24.03 15.60 14.96
N LEU A 473 -24.98 14.90 15.59
CA LEU A 473 -25.65 13.77 14.96
C LEU A 473 -26.55 14.20 13.79
N ALA A 474 -27.22 15.34 13.89
CA ALA A 474 -28.02 15.89 12.79
C ALA A 474 -27.14 16.30 11.60
N ASP A 475 -25.98 16.90 11.85
CA ASP A 475 -25.03 17.23 10.80
C ASP A 475 -24.42 15.97 10.17
N ALA A 476 -24.16 14.91 10.97
CA ALA A 476 -23.69 13.63 10.46
C ALA A 476 -24.74 12.92 9.59
N GLU A 477 -26.03 13.06 9.90
CA GLU A 477 -27.10 12.56 9.05
C GLU A 477 -27.20 13.33 7.73
N LYS A 478 -27.10 14.67 7.80
CA LYS A 478 -27.22 15.55 6.63
C LYS A 478 -26.07 15.42 5.65
N TYR A 479 -24.84 15.25 6.14
CA TYR A 479 -23.62 15.30 5.33
C TYR A 479 -22.85 13.98 5.24
N GLY A 480 -23.20 13.01 6.08
CA GLY A 480 -22.50 11.72 6.16
C GLY A 480 -22.94 10.75 5.07
N ASP A 481 -22.00 9.94 4.65
CA ASP A 481 -22.17 8.83 3.73
C ASP A 481 -21.54 7.55 4.33
N ASP A 482 -21.63 6.46 3.61
CA ASP A 482 -21.02 5.20 4.01
C ASP A 482 -19.49 5.25 3.82
N ARG A 483 -18.78 4.40 4.56
CA ARG A 483 -17.34 4.22 4.42
C ARG A 483 -17.00 3.85 2.99
N ARG A 484 -16.01 4.52 2.40
CA ARG A 484 -15.51 4.24 1.05
C ARG A 484 -14.36 3.24 1.05
N SER A 485 -13.40 3.38 1.98
CA SER A 485 -12.23 2.50 2.07
C SER A 485 -12.47 1.38 3.08
N PRO A 486 -12.80 0.15 2.66
CA PRO A 486 -13.04 -0.97 3.57
C PRO A 486 -11.74 -1.38 4.26
N ILE A 487 -11.84 -1.81 5.52
CA ILE A 487 -10.70 -2.34 6.29
C ILE A 487 -10.78 -3.86 6.24
N VAL A 488 -9.79 -4.50 5.60
CA VAL A 488 -9.78 -5.93 5.32
C VAL A 488 -8.45 -6.55 5.73
N GLU A 489 -8.47 -7.69 6.38
CA GLU A 489 -7.25 -8.43 6.66
C GLU A 489 -6.77 -9.15 5.40
N ARG A 490 -5.55 -8.84 4.96
CA ARG A 490 -4.88 -9.46 3.81
C ARG A 490 -3.47 -9.88 4.20
N GLY A 491 -2.99 -10.99 3.62
CA GLY A 491 -1.59 -11.39 3.72
C GLY A 491 -0.65 -10.39 3.05
N GLU A 492 0.60 -10.39 3.48
CA GLU A 492 1.64 -9.56 2.85
C GLU A 492 1.84 -9.93 1.39
N ALA A 493 1.98 -8.93 0.54
CA ALA A 493 2.32 -9.13 -0.87
C ALA A 493 3.75 -9.63 -1.01
N LYS A 494 3.95 -10.64 -1.87
CA LYS A 494 5.27 -11.23 -2.13
C LYS A 494 5.64 -11.07 -3.59
N ALA A 495 6.80 -10.45 -3.83
CA ALA A 495 7.38 -10.46 -5.15
C ALA A 495 7.80 -11.88 -5.53
N LEU A 496 7.35 -12.35 -6.69
CA LEU A 496 7.78 -13.62 -7.24
C LEU A 496 9.26 -13.56 -7.62
N SER A 497 9.99 -14.61 -7.33
CA SER A 497 11.36 -14.76 -7.83
C SER A 497 11.35 -14.95 -9.36
N GLU A 498 12.47 -14.65 -10.03
CA GLU A 498 12.58 -14.83 -11.49
C GLU A 498 12.25 -16.26 -11.93
N LYS A 499 12.45 -17.24 -11.06
CA LYS A 499 12.12 -18.66 -11.31
C LYS A 499 10.61 -18.95 -11.28
N GLU A 500 9.88 -18.28 -10.40
CA GLU A 500 8.42 -18.44 -10.27
C GLU A 500 7.67 -17.71 -11.37
N LEU A 501 8.29 -16.70 -11.98
CA LEU A 501 7.71 -15.93 -13.09
C LEU A 501 7.77 -16.67 -14.45
N VAL A 502 8.65 -17.68 -14.58
CA VAL A 502 8.79 -18.47 -15.81
C VAL A 502 7.72 -19.58 -15.85
N PRO A 503 6.91 -19.69 -16.90
CA PRO A 503 5.95 -20.77 -17.05
C PRO A 503 6.67 -22.14 -16.94
N ALA A 504 6.12 -23.05 -16.15
CA ALA A 504 6.67 -24.38 -15.94
C ALA A 504 6.35 -25.30 -17.15
N GLU A 505 6.93 -25.02 -18.32
CA GLU A 505 6.80 -25.87 -19.51
C GLU A 505 7.74 -27.08 -19.41
N SER A 506 7.31 -28.26 -19.91
CA SER A 506 8.18 -29.41 -20.06
C SER A 506 9.28 -29.13 -21.08
N VAL A 507 10.51 -29.43 -20.71
CA VAL A 507 11.70 -29.19 -21.54
C VAL A 507 12.72 -30.32 -21.41
N THR A 508 13.52 -30.50 -22.46
CA THR A 508 14.68 -31.37 -22.47
C THR A 508 15.94 -30.58 -22.75
N VAL A 509 16.85 -30.59 -21.79
CA VAL A 509 18.19 -30.00 -21.97
C VAL A 509 19.10 -31.05 -22.63
N VAL A 510 19.76 -30.67 -23.73
CA VAL A 510 20.62 -31.51 -24.52
C VAL A 510 22.04 -30.98 -24.45
N LEU A 511 23.00 -31.88 -24.14
CA LEU A 511 24.44 -31.62 -24.08
C LEU A 511 25.14 -32.38 -25.20
N SER A 512 26.02 -31.72 -25.96
CA SER A 512 26.82 -32.32 -27.01
C SER A 512 28.19 -32.76 -26.50
N GLU A 513 28.89 -33.61 -27.28
CA GLU A 513 30.26 -34.12 -26.98
C GLU A 513 31.29 -32.99 -26.81
N LYS A 514 31.14 -31.87 -27.52
CA LYS A 514 32.01 -30.71 -27.41
C LYS A 514 31.54 -29.69 -26.35
N GLY A 515 30.57 -30.07 -25.51
CA GLY A 515 30.10 -29.25 -24.40
C GLY A 515 29.20 -28.08 -24.80
N TRP A 516 28.43 -28.22 -25.90
CA TRP A 516 27.39 -27.26 -26.28
C TRP A 516 26.07 -27.70 -25.66
N ALA A 517 25.35 -26.75 -25.11
CA ALA A 517 24.02 -26.98 -24.50
C ALA A 517 22.90 -26.19 -25.18
N ARG A 518 21.73 -26.80 -25.22
CA ARG A 518 20.48 -26.23 -25.73
C ARG A 518 19.29 -26.81 -25.00
N CYS A 519 18.14 -26.11 -25.08
CA CYS A 519 16.89 -26.49 -24.44
C CYS A 519 15.81 -26.68 -25.49
N ALA A 520 15.20 -27.85 -25.54
CA ALA A 520 14.10 -28.20 -26.42
C ALA A 520 12.77 -28.18 -25.64
N LYS A 521 11.65 -27.89 -26.32
CA LYS A 521 10.32 -27.98 -25.72
C LYS A 521 9.80 -29.41 -25.80
N GLY A 522 9.24 -29.89 -24.67
CA GLY A 522 8.69 -31.23 -24.52
C GLY A 522 9.72 -32.23 -24.02
N HIS A 523 9.25 -33.47 -23.72
CA HIS A 523 10.08 -34.63 -23.32
C HIS A 523 10.25 -35.62 -24.46
N ASP A 524 9.28 -35.73 -25.39
CA ASP A 524 9.31 -36.64 -26.53
C ASP A 524 10.16 -36.07 -27.68
N ILE A 525 11.50 -36.01 -27.44
CA ILE A 525 12.45 -35.42 -28.38
C ILE A 525 13.49 -36.45 -28.78
N ASP A 526 13.67 -36.65 -30.07
CA ASP A 526 14.83 -37.36 -30.59
C ASP A 526 16.09 -36.49 -30.46
N ALA A 527 16.75 -36.59 -29.31
CA ALA A 527 17.93 -35.78 -29.02
C ALA A 527 19.13 -36.17 -29.90
N GLU A 528 19.24 -37.45 -30.35
CA GLU A 528 20.30 -37.94 -31.23
C GLU A 528 20.14 -37.42 -32.65
N GLY A 529 18.89 -37.32 -33.14
CA GLY A 529 18.54 -36.83 -34.48
C GLY A 529 18.62 -35.31 -34.64
N LEU A 530 18.92 -34.54 -33.56
CA LEU A 530 19.08 -33.09 -33.66
C LEU A 530 20.34 -32.69 -34.47
N SER A 531 20.30 -31.52 -35.11
CA SER A 531 21.44 -30.97 -35.84
C SER A 531 22.55 -30.52 -34.92
N TYR A 532 23.75 -31.11 -35.04
CA TYR A 532 24.97 -30.73 -34.31
C TYR A 532 25.99 -30.04 -35.23
N LYS A 533 26.98 -29.35 -34.64
CA LYS A 533 28.10 -28.79 -35.39
C LYS A 533 28.94 -29.89 -36.06
N ALA A 534 29.65 -29.55 -37.13
CA ALA A 534 30.55 -30.49 -37.82
C ALA A 534 31.56 -31.09 -36.83
N GLY A 535 31.54 -32.44 -36.75
CA GLY A 535 32.40 -33.21 -35.85
C GLY A 535 31.99 -33.14 -34.37
N ASP A 536 30.75 -32.80 -34.07
CA ASP A 536 30.11 -32.86 -32.72
C ASP A 536 28.93 -33.83 -32.79
N GLY A 537 28.50 -34.35 -31.63
CA GLY A 537 27.43 -35.33 -31.54
C GLY A 537 26.66 -35.23 -30.22
N TYR A 538 25.64 -36.04 -30.08
CA TYR A 538 24.89 -36.18 -28.84
C TYR A 538 25.75 -36.82 -27.75
N LEU A 539 25.73 -36.23 -26.53
CA LEU A 539 26.39 -36.83 -25.37
C LEU A 539 25.40 -37.20 -24.27
N SER A 540 24.54 -36.30 -23.88
CA SER A 540 23.64 -36.51 -22.74
C SER A 540 22.42 -35.59 -22.84
N SER A 541 21.28 -36.03 -22.30
CA SER A 541 20.09 -35.23 -22.16
C SER A 541 19.47 -35.40 -20.78
N ALA A 542 18.69 -34.39 -20.36
CA ALA A 542 17.95 -34.40 -19.12
C ALA A 542 16.58 -33.71 -19.31
N GLU A 543 15.55 -34.40 -18.87
CA GLU A 543 14.16 -33.92 -18.90
C GLU A 543 13.79 -33.18 -17.61
N GLY A 544 13.00 -32.13 -17.73
CA GLY A 544 12.56 -31.33 -16.59
C GLY A 544 11.61 -30.24 -16.99
N LYS A 545 11.51 -29.18 -16.17
CA LYS A 545 10.69 -28.01 -16.45
C LYS A 545 11.56 -26.78 -16.71
N SER A 546 11.04 -25.85 -17.52
CA SER A 546 11.75 -24.63 -17.92
C SER A 546 12.21 -23.74 -16.75
N ASN A 547 11.50 -23.77 -15.62
CA ASN A 547 11.81 -23.03 -14.39
C ASN A 547 12.74 -23.77 -13.43
N GLN A 548 13.26 -24.96 -13.82
CA GLN A 548 14.21 -25.73 -13.02
C GLN A 548 15.65 -25.43 -13.45
N PRO A 549 16.64 -25.60 -12.53
CA PRO A 549 18.04 -25.55 -12.90
C PRO A 549 18.45 -26.78 -13.71
N ALA A 550 19.21 -26.55 -14.77
CA ALA A 550 19.96 -27.59 -15.45
C ALA A 550 21.36 -27.67 -14.80
N VAL A 551 21.76 -28.86 -14.35
CA VAL A 551 23.06 -29.16 -13.76
C VAL A 551 23.91 -29.90 -14.78
N PHE A 552 25.15 -29.46 -14.95
CA PHE A 552 26.13 -30.09 -15.80
C PHE A 552 27.28 -30.59 -14.92
N MET A 553 27.66 -31.86 -15.09
CA MET A 553 28.79 -32.46 -14.38
C MET A 553 29.95 -32.63 -15.33
N ASP A 554 31.15 -32.18 -14.92
CA ASP A 554 32.38 -32.34 -15.71
C ASP A 554 33.14 -33.63 -15.39
N SER A 555 34.18 -33.92 -16.17
CA SER A 555 35.05 -35.11 -16.03
C SER A 555 35.83 -35.15 -14.70
N SER A 556 35.94 -34.04 -13.98
CA SER A 556 36.57 -33.97 -12.66
C SER A 556 35.57 -34.18 -11.50
N GLY A 557 34.29 -34.37 -11.77
CA GLY A 557 33.22 -34.50 -10.77
C GLY A 557 32.75 -33.19 -10.16
N ARG A 558 33.02 -32.06 -10.82
CA ARG A 558 32.47 -30.77 -10.46
C ARG A 558 31.10 -30.56 -11.11
N THR A 559 30.22 -29.84 -10.43
CA THR A 559 28.90 -29.52 -10.95
C THR A 559 28.78 -28.00 -11.18
N PHE A 560 28.11 -27.69 -12.28
CA PHE A 560 27.80 -26.33 -12.73
C PHE A 560 26.29 -26.25 -12.99
N SER A 561 25.66 -25.13 -12.79
CA SER A 561 24.23 -25.02 -13.05
C SER A 561 23.84 -23.65 -13.61
N CYS A 562 22.86 -23.69 -14.50
CA CYS A 562 22.15 -22.51 -15.00
C CYS A 562 20.66 -22.82 -15.10
N ASP A 563 19.82 -21.75 -15.22
CA ASP A 563 18.39 -21.95 -15.42
C ASP A 563 18.14 -22.50 -16.84
N ALA A 564 17.27 -23.53 -16.95
CA ALA A 564 17.02 -24.20 -18.22
C ALA A 564 16.42 -23.28 -19.29
N HIS A 565 15.54 -22.33 -18.88
CA HIS A 565 14.97 -21.33 -19.79
C HIS A 565 15.99 -20.35 -20.36
N GLY A 566 17.14 -20.19 -19.70
CA GLY A 566 18.22 -19.34 -20.17
C GLY A 566 19.11 -19.97 -21.24
N LEU A 567 18.90 -21.25 -21.58
CA LEU A 567 19.63 -21.93 -22.64
C LEU A 567 19.03 -21.64 -24.02
N PRO A 568 19.82 -21.60 -25.10
CA PRO A 568 19.31 -21.43 -26.45
C PRO A 568 18.31 -22.50 -26.83
N SER A 569 17.31 -22.14 -27.67
CA SER A 569 16.35 -23.12 -28.20
C SER A 569 17.03 -24.20 -29.04
N ALA A 570 16.49 -25.42 -29.04
CA ALA A 570 16.94 -26.55 -29.85
C ALA A 570 16.85 -26.33 -31.36
N ARG A 571 16.19 -25.28 -31.83
CA ARG A 571 16.24 -24.80 -33.23
C ARG A 571 17.63 -24.27 -33.62
N SER A 572 18.42 -23.87 -32.64
CA SER A 572 19.84 -23.50 -32.79
C SER A 572 20.74 -24.67 -32.49
N GLN A 573 22.04 -24.54 -32.81
CA GLN A 573 23.05 -25.55 -32.45
C GLN A 573 23.48 -25.48 -30.97
N GLY A 574 22.84 -24.58 -30.17
CA GLY A 574 23.17 -24.35 -28.78
C GLY A 574 24.28 -23.34 -28.57
N GLU A 575 24.82 -23.29 -27.38
CA GLU A 575 25.96 -22.44 -26.99
C GLU A 575 27.00 -23.26 -26.22
N PRO A 576 28.29 -22.90 -26.31
CA PRO A 576 29.33 -23.59 -25.56
C PRO A 576 29.22 -23.23 -24.07
N LEU A 577 29.14 -24.23 -23.20
CA LEU A 577 29.05 -24.03 -21.76
C LEU A 577 30.30 -23.35 -21.19
N THR A 578 31.45 -23.47 -21.87
CA THR A 578 32.69 -22.74 -21.52
C THR A 578 32.56 -21.20 -21.61
N GLY A 579 31.55 -20.72 -22.32
CA GLY A 579 31.18 -19.27 -22.33
C GLY A 579 30.46 -18.84 -21.05
N ARG A 580 29.79 -19.77 -20.37
CA ARG A 580 29.07 -19.51 -19.11
C ARG A 580 29.87 -19.86 -17.87
N PHE A 581 30.67 -20.93 -17.96
CA PHE A 581 31.38 -21.55 -16.83
C PHE A 581 32.86 -21.55 -17.02
N SER A 582 33.60 -21.42 -15.91
CA SER A 582 35.06 -21.50 -15.87
C SER A 582 35.48 -22.92 -15.54
N ILE A 583 35.74 -23.74 -16.56
CA ILE A 583 36.26 -25.13 -16.41
C ILE A 583 37.78 -25.08 -16.25
N VAL A 584 38.32 -25.99 -15.43
CA VAL A 584 39.76 -26.20 -15.31
C VAL A 584 40.30 -26.80 -16.60
N GLY A 585 41.43 -26.36 -17.08
CA GLY A 585 41.98 -26.76 -18.38
C GLY A 585 42.15 -28.26 -18.51
N GLY A 586 41.64 -28.84 -19.61
CA GLY A 586 41.67 -30.25 -19.91
C GLY A 586 40.43 -31.05 -19.53
N GLU A 587 39.53 -30.48 -18.74
CA GLU A 587 38.26 -31.13 -18.35
C GLU A 587 37.16 -30.87 -19.39
N SER A 588 36.15 -31.74 -19.44
CA SER A 588 35.00 -31.64 -20.34
C SER A 588 33.70 -31.98 -19.63
N PHE A 589 32.58 -31.39 -20.06
CA PHE A 589 31.26 -31.74 -19.55
C PHE A 589 30.88 -33.16 -19.97
N GLN A 590 30.33 -33.96 -19.05
CA GLN A 590 30.02 -35.37 -19.25
C GLN A 590 28.51 -35.65 -19.16
N HIS A 591 27.79 -35.01 -18.23
CA HIS A 591 26.41 -35.33 -17.97
C HIS A 591 25.57 -34.05 -17.75
N ALA A 592 24.35 -34.04 -18.29
CA ALA A 592 23.30 -33.12 -17.99
C ALA A 592 22.29 -33.77 -17.03
N ILE A 593 21.80 -33.04 -16.03
CA ILE A 593 20.91 -33.56 -14.98
C ILE A 593 19.86 -32.48 -14.70
N MET A 594 18.61 -32.89 -14.65
CA MET A 594 17.47 -32.03 -14.21
C MET A 594 16.57 -32.88 -13.31
N ALA A 595 16.11 -32.31 -12.21
CA ALA A 595 15.20 -32.97 -11.29
C ALA A 595 14.57 -31.95 -10.32
N GLN A 596 13.76 -32.45 -9.40
CA GLN A 596 13.29 -31.67 -8.25
C GLN A 596 14.37 -31.60 -7.18
N ASP A 597 14.32 -30.58 -6.33
CA ASP A 597 15.35 -30.31 -5.31
C ASP A 597 15.64 -31.51 -4.37
N ASP A 598 14.60 -32.27 -4.03
CA ASP A 598 14.63 -33.41 -3.11
C ASP A 598 14.93 -34.77 -3.81
N SER A 599 14.97 -34.77 -5.14
CA SER A 599 15.28 -35.98 -5.91
C SER A 599 16.66 -36.52 -5.56
N LYS A 600 16.76 -37.87 -5.36
CA LYS A 600 17.99 -38.56 -5.00
C LYS A 600 18.64 -39.20 -6.20
N PHE A 601 19.96 -39.26 -6.20
CA PHE A 601 20.78 -39.85 -7.25
C PHE A 601 21.88 -40.72 -6.65
N LEU A 602 22.12 -41.90 -7.24
CA LEU A 602 23.35 -42.66 -7.05
C LEU A 602 24.44 -42.00 -7.88
N VAL A 603 25.49 -41.55 -7.20
CA VAL A 603 26.65 -40.89 -7.82
C VAL A 603 27.90 -41.67 -7.49
N GLY A 604 28.70 -41.93 -8.50
CA GLY A 604 29.91 -42.70 -8.28
C GLY A 604 30.99 -42.56 -9.35
N SER A 605 32.14 -43.15 -9.07
CA SER A 605 33.27 -43.19 -9.96
C SER A 605 33.53 -44.63 -10.44
N ASP A 606 34.15 -44.74 -11.59
CA ASP A 606 34.55 -46.03 -12.15
C ASP A 606 35.68 -46.73 -11.35
N ALA A 607 36.27 -46.09 -10.36
CA ALA A 607 37.13 -46.70 -9.34
C ALA A 607 36.34 -47.49 -8.27
N GLY A 608 35.00 -47.56 -8.38
CA GLY A 608 34.13 -48.32 -7.49
C GLY A 608 33.81 -47.61 -6.16
N TYR A 609 33.76 -46.32 -6.15
CA TYR A 609 33.30 -45.49 -5.01
C TYR A 609 32.06 -44.69 -5.38
N GLY A 610 31.15 -44.52 -4.43
CA GLY A 610 29.95 -43.72 -4.64
C GLY A 610 29.15 -43.48 -3.37
N PHE A 611 28.07 -42.68 -3.52
CA PHE A 611 27.15 -42.33 -2.46
C PHE A 611 25.77 -41.93 -3.06
N VAL A 612 24.78 -41.85 -2.22
CA VAL A 612 23.48 -41.26 -2.58
C VAL A 612 23.50 -39.77 -2.26
N GLY A 613 23.20 -38.94 -3.23
CA GLY A 613 23.16 -37.49 -3.04
C GLY A 613 21.83 -36.86 -3.50
N THR A 614 21.53 -35.65 -3.09
CA THR A 614 20.32 -34.91 -3.49
C THR A 614 20.61 -33.97 -4.65
N PHE A 615 19.62 -33.75 -5.51
CA PHE A 615 19.75 -32.82 -6.63
C PHE A 615 20.08 -31.40 -6.17
N LYS A 616 19.44 -30.92 -5.08
CA LYS A 616 19.73 -29.64 -4.47
C LYS A 616 21.20 -29.42 -4.14
N ASP A 617 21.88 -30.51 -3.71
CA ASP A 617 23.31 -30.46 -3.39
C ASP A 617 24.21 -30.47 -4.64
N MET A 618 23.66 -30.76 -5.82
CA MET A 618 24.40 -30.65 -7.10
C MET A 618 24.36 -29.22 -7.64
N VAL A 619 23.35 -28.42 -7.31
CA VAL A 619 23.17 -27.05 -7.83
C VAL A 619 24.27 -26.13 -7.31
N SER A 620 24.95 -25.41 -8.22
CA SER A 620 26.05 -24.48 -7.92
C SER A 620 25.74 -23.08 -8.49
N LYS A 621 25.79 -22.05 -7.66
CA LYS A 621 25.65 -20.66 -8.09
C LYS A 621 26.95 -20.05 -8.65
N ASN A 622 28.08 -20.73 -8.49
CA ASN A 622 29.41 -20.22 -8.88
C ASN A 622 29.76 -20.60 -10.31
N LYS A 623 30.25 -19.65 -11.11
CA LYS A 623 30.75 -19.92 -12.47
C LYS A 623 31.90 -20.93 -12.53
N ALA A 624 32.69 -21.04 -11.47
CA ALA A 624 33.76 -22.04 -11.32
C ALA A 624 33.25 -23.42 -10.88
N GLY A 625 31.95 -23.60 -10.74
CA GLY A 625 31.33 -24.83 -10.25
C GLY A 625 31.72 -25.17 -8.81
N LYS A 626 31.24 -26.30 -8.34
CA LYS A 626 31.65 -26.87 -7.04
C LYS A 626 32.06 -28.36 -7.20
N THR A 627 33.03 -28.79 -6.45
CA THR A 627 33.39 -30.21 -6.38
C THR A 627 32.28 -30.95 -5.66
N TYR A 628 31.57 -31.81 -6.37
CA TYR A 628 30.49 -32.65 -5.85
C TYR A 628 30.96 -34.07 -5.60
N LEU A 629 31.56 -34.71 -6.63
CA LEU A 629 32.20 -36.03 -6.53
C LEU A 629 33.71 -35.88 -6.52
N SER A 630 34.38 -36.40 -5.47
CA SER A 630 35.84 -36.46 -5.41
C SER A 630 36.36 -37.73 -6.06
N LEU A 631 37.09 -37.60 -7.15
CA LEU A 631 37.58 -38.73 -7.92
C LEU A 631 38.96 -39.24 -7.40
N PRO A 632 39.18 -40.57 -7.30
CA PRO A 632 40.51 -41.14 -7.18
C PRO A 632 41.37 -40.86 -8.43
N THR A 633 42.66 -40.99 -8.29
CA THR A 633 43.61 -40.82 -9.42
C THR A 633 43.24 -41.72 -10.60
N ALA A 634 43.20 -41.18 -11.80
CA ALA A 634 42.83 -41.80 -13.07
C ALA A 634 41.38 -42.30 -13.16
N ALA A 635 40.54 -42.04 -12.18
CA ALA A 635 39.14 -42.43 -12.20
C ALA A 635 38.30 -41.47 -13.03
N LYS A 636 37.19 -41.96 -13.61
CA LYS A 636 36.21 -41.19 -14.36
C LYS A 636 34.89 -41.12 -13.59
N VAL A 637 34.16 -40.06 -13.82
CA VAL A 637 32.79 -39.90 -13.31
C VAL A 637 31.85 -40.85 -14.03
N MET A 638 30.94 -41.50 -13.30
CA MET A 638 29.85 -42.29 -13.87
C MET A 638 28.61 -41.46 -14.00
N LYS A 639 27.70 -41.83 -14.93
CA LYS A 639 26.41 -41.16 -15.09
C LYS A 639 25.60 -41.23 -13.79
N PRO A 640 25.19 -40.11 -13.20
CA PRO A 640 24.33 -40.14 -12.05
C PRO A 640 22.98 -40.80 -12.38
N THR A 641 22.57 -41.77 -11.56
CA THR A 641 21.36 -42.56 -11.80
C THR A 641 20.28 -42.16 -10.78
N PRO A 642 19.04 -41.83 -11.22
CA PRO A 642 17.94 -41.52 -10.32
C PRO A 642 17.65 -42.68 -9.35
N VAL A 643 17.32 -42.35 -8.11
CA VAL A 643 16.91 -43.30 -7.06
C VAL A 643 15.40 -43.06 -6.81
N THR A 644 14.63 -44.15 -6.96
CA THR A 644 13.17 -44.09 -6.74
C THR A 644 12.85 -44.24 -5.27
N ASN A 645 13.38 -45.27 -4.62
CA ASN A 645 13.17 -45.49 -3.19
C ASN A 645 14.49 -45.97 -2.54
N PRO A 646 15.20 -45.11 -1.77
CA PRO A 646 16.47 -45.43 -1.16
C PRO A 646 16.44 -46.63 -0.20
N ASP A 647 15.28 -46.95 0.38
CA ASP A 647 15.13 -47.99 1.40
C ASP A 647 14.95 -49.40 0.78
N THR A 648 14.39 -49.47 -0.44
CA THR A 648 14.07 -50.73 -1.11
C THR A 648 14.92 -50.98 -2.35
N ASP A 649 15.44 -49.93 -3.01
CA ASP A 649 16.21 -50.08 -4.24
C ASP A 649 17.60 -50.70 -3.99
N TRP A 650 18.14 -51.26 -5.05
CA TRP A 650 19.44 -51.92 -5.05
C TRP A 650 20.47 -51.15 -5.88
N CYS A 651 21.72 -51.09 -5.36
CA CYS A 651 22.86 -50.59 -6.14
C CYS A 651 23.49 -51.77 -6.91
N LEU A 652 23.52 -51.66 -8.24
CA LEU A 652 24.16 -52.62 -9.12
C LEU A 652 25.47 -52.05 -9.67
N SER A 653 26.55 -52.75 -9.53
CA SER A 653 27.84 -52.38 -10.12
C SER A 653 28.45 -53.58 -10.89
N ILE A 654 28.91 -53.33 -12.13
CA ILE A 654 29.58 -54.36 -12.96
C ILE A 654 30.94 -53.83 -13.42
N SER A 655 32.00 -54.61 -13.19
CA SER A 655 33.30 -54.23 -13.69
C SER A 655 33.49 -54.65 -15.18
N ASN A 656 34.53 -54.08 -15.86
CA ASN A 656 34.91 -54.44 -17.20
C ASN A 656 35.42 -55.93 -17.31
N GLU A 657 35.76 -56.58 -16.18
CA GLU A 657 36.08 -57.99 -16.03
C GLU A 657 34.82 -58.87 -15.88
N GLY A 658 33.61 -58.29 -15.98
CA GLY A 658 32.36 -59.00 -15.85
C GLY A 658 32.03 -59.47 -14.43
N ARG A 659 32.56 -58.80 -13.41
CA ARG A 659 32.18 -59.06 -12.02
C ARG A 659 31.02 -58.15 -11.65
N MET A 660 29.92 -58.76 -11.21
CA MET A 660 28.68 -58.07 -10.82
C MET A 660 28.46 -58.21 -9.33
N LEU A 661 28.16 -57.10 -8.69
CA LEU A 661 27.76 -57.03 -7.29
C LEU A 661 26.49 -56.15 -7.17
N MET A 662 25.54 -56.70 -6.44
CA MET A 662 24.30 -56.01 -6.08
C MET A 662 24.16 -55.98 -4.56
N PHE A 663 23.82 -54.81 -3.99
CA PHE A 663 23.60 -54.63 -2.56
C PHE A 663 22.53 -53.57 -2.29
N PRO A 664 21.85 -53.60 -1.11
CA PRO A 664 20.80 -52.63 -0.79
C PRO A 664 21.33 -51.18 -0.83
N LEU A 665 20.62 -50.31 -1.51
CA LEU A 665 21.06 -48.92 -1.67
C LEU A 665 21.16 -48.16 -0.32
N ARG A 666 20.34 -48.54 0.66
CA ARG A 666 20.41 -48.03 2.04
C ARG A 666 21.75 -48.22 2.74
N ASP A 667 22.60 -49.13 2.25
CA ASP A 667 23.95 -49.35 2.79
C ASP A 667 24.94 -48.27 2.34
N LEU A 668 24.52 -47.37 1.45
CA LEU A 668 25.30 -46.21 1.04
C LEU A 668 24.99 -44.99 1.90
N PRO A 669 26.01 -44.20 2.24
CA PRO A 669 25.77 -42.93 2.94
C PRO A 669 25.06 -41.93 2.02
N SER A 670 24.17 -41.13 2.60
CA SER A 670 23.62 -39.92 1.94
C SER A 670 24.59 -38.77 2.22
N LEU A 671 25.21 -38.22 1.16
CA LEU A 671 26.23 -37.18 1.29
C LEU A 671 25.91 -35.97 0.37
N GLY A 672 26.15 -34.76 0.86
CA GLY A 672 26.07 -33.57 0.06
C GLY A 672 27.26 -33.34 -0.89
N LYS A 673 28.37 -34.03 -0.69
CA LYS A 673 29.59 -34.09 -1.55
C LYS A 673 30.60 -35.08 -1.03
N GLY A 674 31.51 -35.52 -1.85
CA GLY A 674 32.67 -36.32 -1.40
C GLY A 674 33.04 -37.45 -2.35
N LYS A 675 33.90 -38.38 -1.89
CA LYS A 675 34.31 -39.57 -2.62
C LYS A 675 33.26 -40.68 -2.51
N GLY A 676 32.50 -40.71 -1.44
CA GLY A 676 31.63 -41.82 -1.09
C GLY A 676 32.33 -43.03 -0.55
N ASN A 677 31.57 -44.13 -0.39
CA ASN A 677 32.04 -45.40 0.10
C ASN A 677 32.30 -46.37 -1.05
N LYS A 678 33.07 -47.41 -0.78
CA LYS A 678 33.40 -48.45 -1.75
C LYS A 678 32.14 -49.23 -2.14
N LEU A 679 31.82 -49.26 -3.44
CA LEU A 679 30.68 -49.98 -4.02
C LEU A 679 31.05 -51.45 -4.26
N ILE A 680 32.09 -51.66 -5.05
CA ILE A 680 32.65 -52.94 -5.42
C ILE A 680 34.17 -52.94 -5.21
N ASN A 681 34.75 -54.05 -4.85
CA ASN A 681 36.19 -54.14 -4.63
C ASN A 681 36.99 -54.26 -5.93
N ILE A 682 37.55 -53.12 -6.36
CA ILE A 682 38.57 -53.09 -7.41
C ILE A 682 39.89 -52.75 -6.75
N PRO A 683 40.96 -53.58 -6.98
CA PRO A 683 42.30 -53.29 -6.45
C PRO A 683 42.81 -51.94 -6.95
N SER A 684 43.33 -51.11 -6.04
CA SER A 684 43.71 -49.72 -6.37
C SER A 684 44.76 -49.66 -7.50
N ALA A 685 45.74 -50.58 -7.54
CA ALA A 685 46.72 -50.64 -8.60
C ALA A 685 46.08 -50.92 -9.98
N LYS A 686 45.10 -51.81 -10.05
CA LYS A 686 44.36 -52.09 -11.29
C LYS A 686 43.46 -51.02 -11.73
N SER A 687 42.89 -50.31 -10.77
CA SER A 687 42.07 -49.11 -11.07
C SER A 687 42.93 -47.98 -11.63
N GLN A 688 44.11 -47.74 -11.04
CA GLN A 688 45.01 -46.65 -11.50
C GLN A 688 45.63 -46.98 -12.86
N SER A 689 45.99 -48.28 -13.14
CA SER A 689 46.48 -48.71 -14.44
C SER A 689 45.37 -48.87 -15.49
N ARG A 690 44.10 -48.67 -15.12
CA ARG A 690 42.94 -48.88 -15.98
C ARG A 690 42.73 -50.28 -16.48
N GLU A 691 43.38 -51.30 -15.85
CA GLU A 691 43.15 -52.72 -16.16
C GLU A 691 41.76 -53.16 -15.70
N GLU A 692 41.33 -52.75 -14.53
CA GLU A 692 40.00 -53.07 -14.00
C GLU A 692 39.32 -51.81 -13.46
N TYR A 693 38.05 -51.57 -13.87
CA TYR A 693 37.21 -50.42 -13.50
C TYR A 693 35.74 -50.82 -13.57
N VAL A 694 34.85 -50.03 -12.90
CA VAL A 694 33.39 -50.19 -13.01
C VAL A 694 32.96 -49.68 -14.38
N LYS A 695 32.33 -50.55 -15.15
CA LYS A 695 31.78 -50.21 -16.47
C LYS A 695 30.33 -49.78 -16.39
N ILE A 696 29.53 -50.42 -15.51
CA ILE A 696 28.11 -50.13 -15.29
C ILE A 696 27.89 -49.85 -13.81
N LEU A 697 27.22 -48.76 -13.52
CA LEU A 697 26.71 -48.37 -12.19
C LEU A 697 25.28 -47.91 -12.38
N THR A 698 24.31 -48.60 -11.77
CA THR A 698 22.89 -48.26 -11.89
C THR A 698 22.12 -48.65 -10.64
N VAL A 699 20.88 -48.14 -10.54
CA VAL A 699 19.92 -48.48 -9.52
C VAL A 699 18.93 -49.48 -10.08
N VAL A 700 18.63 -50.51 -9.34
CA VAL A 700 17.63 -51.53 -9.69
C VAL A 700 16.53 -51.47 -8.64
N PRO A 701 15.31 -51.12 -9.01
CA PRO A 701 14.15 -51.17 -8.11
C PRO A 701 13.91 -52.58 -7.60
N ASP A 702 13.37 -52.69 -6.38
CA ASP A 702 13.07 -54.01 -5.78
C ASP A 702 12.12 -54.81 -6.67
N GLY A 703 12.45 -56.07 -6.91
CA GLY A 703 11.68 -56.97 -7.77
C GLY A 703 11.86 -56.78 -9.29
N ALA A 704 12.63 -55.78 -9.74
CA ALA A 704 12.89 -55.56 -11.16
C ALA A 704 13.88 -56.59 -11.73
N ALA A 705 13.73 -56.93 -13.03
CA ALA A 705 14.68 -57.70 -13.81
C ALA A 705 15.67 -56.78 -14.52
N ILE A 706 16.81 -57.30 -14.96
CA ILE A 706 17.74 -56.56 -15.81
C ILE A 706 18.06 -57.34 -17.10
N LYS A 707 18.20 -56.60 -18.19
CA LYS A 707 18.68 -57.12 -19.45
C LYS A 707 20.13 -56.69 -19.66
N VAL A 708 21.04 -57.68 -19.68
CA VAL A 708 22.47 -57.46 -19.85
C VAL A 708 22.86 -57.73 -21.30
N GLY A 709 23.50 -56.76 -21.95
CA GLY A 709 23.98 -56.80 -23.33
C GLY A 709 25.51 -56.90 -23.38
N ALA A 710 26.04 -57.79 -24.24
CA ALA A 710 27.48 -57.94 -24.52
C ALA A 710 27.68 -58.21 -26.01
N GLY A 711 28.01 -57.21 -26.79
CA GLY A 711 28.09 -57.26 -28.25
C GLY A 711 26.73 -57.67 -28.86
N LYS A 712 26.68 -58.82 -29.58
CA LYS A 712 25.44 -59.35 -30.16
C LYS A 712 24.58 -60.18 -29.22
N ARG A 713 25.04 -60.44 -27.97
CA ARG A 713 24.36 -61.30 -27.00
C ARG A 713 23.67 -60.53 -25.96
N ASN A 714 22.38 -60.88 -25.74
CA ASN A 714 21.59 -60.32 -24.65
C ASN A 714 21.08 -61.44 -23.75
N MET A 715 20.95 -61.17 -22.47
CA MET A 715 20.37 -62.07 -21.48
C MET A 715 19.57 -61.27 -20.47
N THR A 716 18.34 -61.71 -20.24
CA THR A 716 17.52 -61.15 -19.15
C THR A 716 17.76 -61.96 -17.89
N LEU A 717 18.11 -61.26 -16.80
CA LEU A 717 18.25 -61.84 -15.46
C LEU A 717 17.00 -61.41 -14.65
N SER A 718 16.22 -62.41 -14.23
CA SER A 718 15.05 -62.19 -13.38
C SER A 718 15.48 -61.73 -11.98
N ALA A 719 14.52 -61.23 -11.18
CA ALA A 719 14.76 -60.87 -9.79
C ALA A 719 15.33 -62.04 -8.97
N GLU A 720 14.94 -63.30 -9.31
CA GLU A 720 15.45 -64.50 -8.70
C GLU A 720 16.93 -64.79 -9.12
N ASP A 721 17.26 -64.64 -10.39
CA ASP A 721 18.65 -64.78 -10.91
C ASP A 721 19.60 -63.74 -10.26
N LEU A 722 19.08 -62.54 -9.97
CA LEU A 722 19.83 -61.44 -9.36
C LEU A 722 20.26 -61.77 -7.91
N THR A 723 19.57 -62.67 -7.21
CA THR A 723 19.96 -63.09 -5.85
C THR A 723 21.38 -63.71 -5.79
N HIS A 724 21.81 -64.36 -6.89
CA HIS A 724 23.18 -64.89 -6.98
C HIS A 724 24.24 -63.78 -6.93
N TYR A 725 23.95 -62.57 -7.30
CA TYR A 725 24.85 -61.42 -7.35
C TYR A 725 24.70 -60.48 -6.15
N GLN A 726 23.79 -60.82 -5.25
CA GLN A 726 23.62 -60.05 -4.00
C GLN A 726 24.79 -60.35 -3.04
N GLY A 727 25.23 -59.33 -2.34
CA GLY A 727 26.30 -59.46 -1.39
C GLY A 727 26.57 -58.20 -0.58
N GLU A 728 27.51 -58.27 0.35
CA GLU A 728 27.91 -57.10 1.14
C GLU A 728 28.62 -56.06 0.27
N ARG A 729 28.30 -54.78 0.50
CA ARG A 729 28.94 -53.65 -0.15
C ARG A 729 30.47 -53.71 -0.05
N GLY A 730 31.15 -53.43 -1.16
CA GLY A 730 32.62 -53.41 -1.20
C GLY A 730 33.24 -54.78 -1.32
N ARG A 731 32.51 -55.87 -1.55
CA ARG A 731 33.02 -57.18 -1.94
C ARG A 731 33.39 -57.24 -3.43
N ARG A 732 34.02 -58.32 -3.88
CA ARG A 732 34.53 -58.51 -5.24
C ARG A 732 33.42 -58.76 -6.29
N GLY A 733 32.26 -59.24 -5.87
CA GLY A 733 31.16 -59.65 -6.72
C GLY A 733 31.43 -60.98 -7.49
N ASN A 734 30.35 -61.55 -8.05
CA ASN A 734 30.34 -62.78 -8.80
C ASN A 734 30.57 -62.55 -10.29
N LYS A 735 31.22 -63.51 -10.99
CA LYS A 735 31.41 -63.38 -12.44
C LYS A 735 30.11 -63.70 -13.19
N LEU A 736 29.81 -62.87 -14.19
CA LEU A 736 28.76 -63.16 -15.17
C LEU A 736 29.09 -64.45 -15.99
N PRO A 737 28.08 -65.10 -16.59
CA PRO A 737 28.25 -66.28 -17.43
C PRO A 737 29.22 -66.04 -18.59
N ARG A 738 29.84 -67.13 -19.04
CA ARG A 738 30.77 -67.08 -20.19
C ARG A 738 30.04 -66.49 -21.42
N GLY A 739 30.62 -65.47 -22.04
CA GLY A 739 30.06 -64.75 -23.18
C GLY A 739 29.31 -63.45 -22.84
N LEU A 740 29.07 -63.23 -21.55
CA LEU A 740 28.48 -61.96 -21.04
C LEU A 740 29.45 -61.19 -20.16
N GLN A 741 30.69 -61.58 -20.04
CA GLN A 741 31.68 -60.95 -19.16
C GLN A 741 32.15 -59.56 -19.66
N ARG A 742 32.01 -59.29 -20.97
CA ARG A 742 32.28 -57.97 -21.56
C ARG A 742 30.97 -57.22 -21.75
N VAL A 743 30.38 -56.78 -20.63
CA VAL A 743 29.06 -56.04 -20.63
C VAL A 743 29.21 -54.70 -21.33
N ASP A 744 28.29 -54.42 -22.25
CA ASP A 744 28.20 -53.12 -22.92
C ASP A 744 27.02 -52.28 -22.39
N THR A 745 25.87 -52.92 -22.16
CA THR A 745 24.63 -52.26 -21.73
C THR A 745 23.91 -53.04 -20.65
N VAL A 746 23.23 -52.34 -19.75
CA VAL A 746 22.26 -52.88 -18.80
C VAL A 746 21.00 -52.02 -18.86
N GLU A 747 19.87 -52.67 -19.16
CA GLU A 747 18.53 -52.08 -19.11
C GLU A 747 17.80 -52.68 -17.91
N VAL A 748 17.20 -51.83 -17.09
CA VAL A 748 16.32 -52.23 -15.99
C VAL A 748 14.92 -52.43 -16.55
N VAL A 749 14.39 -53.67 -16.37
CA VAL A 749 13.03 -54.02 -16.82
C VAL A 749 12.14 -54.04 -15.58
N VAL A 750 11.32 -53.01 -15.43
CA VAL A 750 10.31 -52.96 -14.38
C VAL A 750 9.05 -53.65 -14.94
N ALA A 751 8.47 -54.63 -14.24
CA ALA A 751 7.20 -55.21 -14.64
C ALA A 751 6.09 -54.14 -14.50
N ASP A 752 5.37 -53.90 -15.58
CA ASP A 752 4.17 -53.03 -15.54
C ASP A 752 3.18 -53.64 -14.56
N LYS A 753 2.79 -52.87 -13.53
CA LYS A 753 1.79 -53.28 -12.52
C LYS A 753 0.34 -53.24 -13.04
N ASP A 754 0.12 -53.01 -14.33
CA ASP A 754 -1.23 -52.82 -14.92
C ASP A 754 -1.70 -53.97 -15.85
N GLU A 755 -1.09 -55.20 -15.77
CA GLU A 755 -1.74 -56.38 -16.31
C GLU A 755 -2.19 -57.30 -15.15
N ALA A 756 -3.32 -56.98 -14.54
CA ALA A 756 -4.13 -57.97 -13.86
C ALA A 756 -4.78 -58.84 -14.92
N PRO A 757 -4.68 -60.19 -14.88
CA PRO A 757 -5.33 -61.03 -15.87
C PRO A 757 -6.84 -60.92 -15.69
N GLU A 758 -7.55 -60.44 -16.75
CA GLU A 758 -8.93 -60.80 -16.98
C GLU A 758 -8.99 -62.29 -17.18
N ASP A 759 -9.41 -62.99 -16.14
CA ASP A 759 -9.82 -64.36 -16.34
C ASP A 759 -11.02 -64.71 -15.42
N LEU A 760 -12.09 -65.07 -16.15
CA LEU A 760 -13.06 -66.11 -15.89
C LEU A 760 -13.96 -65.96 -14.60
N ALA A 761 -15.11 -65.36 -14.81
CA ALA A 761 -16.39 -66.10 -14.68
C ALA A 761 -17.55 -65.23 -15.12
#